data_8fa5b7b3dc0a78e22b4f589188723c05
#
_entry.id   8fa5b7b3dc0a78e22b4f589188723c05
#
_cell.length_a   1.000
_cell.length_b   1.000
_cell.length_c   1.000
_cell.angle_alpha   90.00
_cell.angle_beta   90.00
_cell.angle_gamma   90.00
#
_symmetry.space_group_name_H-M   'P 1'
#
loop_
_entity.id
_entity.type
_entity.pdbx_description
1 polymer ?
#
loop_
_entity_poly.entity_id
_entity_poly.type
_entity_poly.pdbx_seq_one_letter_code
_entity_poly.pdbx_strand_id
1 'polypeptide(L)'
;MALDTVAIATANPDTTQPFAELGLKGDEYARIKEILGRRPTSSELAMYSVMWSEHCSYKSSKVHLKQFGDKAVKSDALLVGIGENAGVVDVGQGYAVTFKIESHNHPSFIEPYQGAATGVGGIVRDILTMGARPIAVMDPLRFGPADAPDTRRVLPGVIAGVGGYGNCLGLPNIGGEVVFDETYLGNPLVNALCVGVMKHSDIKLAKAAGAGNLVVLYGAKTGGDGIGGVSVLASETFGASGPAKRPAVQVGDPFVEKVLIECSLEIFAEDLVVGIQDLGGAGLSCATSELASGGSGGMKVELDRVPLRDATLSPEEILMSESQERMCAIVEPSKIDRFLEICKKWDVTVTVIGEVTDGDRLEITWHGELIVDVPPRTVAHEGPVYSRHLAEPAYIARVNAEVISPVIPKTAQEIKDAILLMAATPNLADKSWVTNQYDRYVQGNTVQSQPDDSGMVRIDEKTHLGVAVATDANANWSYFNPYEGAKLALAEAARNIATAGAIPLAVTNCLNFGSPEDPGVMWQFAETVRGLADGCLEMGLPVTGGNVSFYNQTGEVAILPTPVIGVLGVIDDVRTRTPMSFDRAGLELYLIGASDENFSGSEWAYLHGMRGGQAPIADLQREMSLIKLLVKGRTEKIFTAAHDLSQGGLTATLTEMVLRHNVGATITLENAGMNLLVETPGRVVVAIEASKVAALKAATGDIPLNHLGTTGGDALVVNDVEISLAELRTAHTSTFQKLFG
;
A
#
# COMPACT_ATOMS: atom_id res chain seq x y z
N MET A 1 -20.01 -34.19 13.14
CA MET A 1 -19.65 -35.18 12.09
C MET A 1 -18.52 -36.07 12.63
N ALA A 2 -18.34 -37.29 12.09
CA ALA A 2 -17.16 -38.08 12.46
C ALA A 2 -15.89 -37.37 11.92
N LEU A 3 -14.80 -37.38 12.68
CA LEU A 3 -13.53 -36.79 12.33
C LEU A 3 -12.98 -37.45 11.05
N ASP A 4 -12.57 -36.66 10.04
CA ASP A 4 -11.98 -37.17 8.80
C ASP A 4 -10.44 -37.20 8.92
N THR A 5 -9.90 -38.39 9.23
CA THR A 5 -8.46 -38.60 9.43
C THR A 5 -7.76 -39.02 8.14
N VAL A 6 -6.43 -38.91 8.13
CA VAL A 6 -5.58 -39.37 7.00
C VAL A 6 -5.80 -40.87 6.74
N ALA A 7 -5.99 -41.68 7.79
CA ALA A 7 -6.30 -43.13 7.67
C ALA A 7 -7.67 -43.35 6.98
N ILE A 8 -8.70 -42.59 7.36
CA ILE A 8 -10.04 -42.66 6.76
C ILE A 8 -9.97 -42.17 5.28
N ALA A 9 -9.26 -41.10 5.02
CA ALA A 9 -9.09 -40.57 3.66
C ALA A 9 -8.40 -41.56 2.73
N THR A 10 -7.39 -42.29 3.22
CA THR A 10 -6.68 -43.33 2.50
C THR A 10 -7.56 -44.56 2.25
N ALA A 11 -8.36 -44.98 3.23
CA ALA A 11 -9.25 -46.16 3.11
C ALA A 11 -10.47 -45.89 2.21
N ASN A 12 -10.87 -44.62 2.03
CA ASN A 12 -12.07 -44.21 1.30
C ASN A 12 -11.75 -43.18 0.20
N PRO A 13 -10.99 -43.53 -0.84
CA PRO A 13 -10.47 -42.59 -1.83
C PRO A 13 -11.56 -41.99 -2.74
N ASP A 14 -12.70 -42.65 -2.88
CA ASP A 14 -13.79 -42.29 -3.78
C ASP A 14 -14.88 -41.42 -3.13
N THR A 15 -14.72 -41.06 -1.85
CA THR A 15 -15.68 -40.19 -1.17
C THR A 15 -15.76 -38.83 -1.83
N THR A 16 -16.98 -38.43 -2.22
CA THR A 16 -17.22 -37.10 -2.79
C THR A 16 -16.98 -36.00 -1.75
N GLN A 17 -16.28 -34.95 -2.13
CA GLN A 17 -15.95 -33.82 -1.26
C GLN A 17 -16.46 -32.50 -1.87
N PRO A 18 -16.82 -31.50 -1.04
CA PRO A 18 -17.40 -30.22 -1.48
C PRO A 18 -16.33 -29.22 -1.92
N PHE A 19 -15.37 -29.63 -2.76
CA PHE A 19 -14.22 -28.78 -3.14
C PHE A 19 -14.67 -27.50 -3.88
N ALA A 20 -15.73 -27.60 -4.71
CA ALA A 20 -16.25 -26.45 -5.45
C ALA A 20 -16.93 -25.41 -4.52
N GLU A 21 -17.57 -25.86 -3.44
CA GLU A 21 -18.16 -24.97 -2.43
C GLU A 21 -17.09 -24.22 -1.61
N LEU A 22 -15.87 -24.75 -1.59
CA LEU A 22 -14.69 -24.14 -0.98
C LEU A 22 -13.89 -23.29 -1.98
N GLY A 23 -14.36 -23.09 -3.21
CA GLY A 23 -13.72 -22.23 -4.21
C GLY A 23 -12.61 -22.92 -5.03
N LEU A 24 -12.39 -24.22 -4.87
CA LEU A 24 -11.44 -24.98 -5.70
C LEU A 24 -12.04 -25.42 -7.03
N LYS A 25 -11.23 -25.37 -8.09
CA LYS A 25 -11.59 -25.89 -9.42
C LYS A 25 -11.35 -27.40 -9.49
N GLY A 26 -12.00 -28.06 -10.45
CA GLY A 26 -11.87 -29.51 -10.61
C GLY A 26 -10.45 -30.02 -10.90
N ASP A 27 -9.69 -29.26 -11.67
CA ASP A 27 -8.27 -29.52 -11.97
C ASP A 27 -7.37 -29.28 -10.74
N GLU A 28 -7.64 -28.26 -9.95
CA GLU A 28 -6.95 -28.01 -8.67
C GLU A 28 -7.19 -29.17 -7.69
N TYR A 29 -8.43 -29.60 -7.54
CA TYR A 29 -8.76 -30.74 -6.71
C TYR A 29 -8.10 -32.06 -7.20
N ALA A 30 -8.07 -32.29 -8.52
CA ALA A 30 -7.37 -33.45 -9.08
C ALA A 30 -5.87 -33.40 -8.79
N ARG A 31 -5.24 -32.21 -8.88
CA ARG A 31 -3.83 -32.02 -8.53
C ARG A 31 -3.54 -32.27 -7.05
N ILE A 32 -4.43 -31.83 -6.14
CA ILE A 32 -4.30 -32.12 -4.71
C ILE A 32 -4.27 -33.63 -4.46
N LYS A 33 -5.19 -34.38 -5.09
CA LYS A 33 -5.20 -35.85 -4.99
C LYS A 33 -3.92 -36.50 -5.51
N GLU A 34 -3.36 -35.98 -6.60
CA GLU A 34 -2.09 -36.45 -7.16
C GLU A 34 -0.93 -36.19 -6.18
N ILE A 35 -0.84 -34.99 -5.61
CA ILE A 35 0.19 -34.61 -4.62
C ILE A 35 0.14 -35.53 -3.40
N LEU A 36 -1.06 -35.81 -2.88
CA LEU A 36 -1.25 -36.57 -1.67
C LEU A 36 -1.23 -38.11 -1.90
N GLY A 37 -1.40 -38.56 -3.15
CA GLY A 37 -1.58 -39.98 -3.48
C GLY A 37 -2.87 -40.61 -2.95
N ARG A 38 -3.79 -39.78 -2.45
CA ARG A 38 -5.09 -40.13 -1.89
C ARG A 38 -6.05 -38.93 -1.99
N ARG A 39 -7.32 -39.09 -1.57
CA ARG A 39 -8.13 -37.89 -1.39
C ARG A 39 -7.61 -37.07 -0.21
N PRO A 40 -7.76 -35.75 -0.21
CA PRO A 40 -7.49 -34.96 0.99
C PRO A 40 -8.46 -35.31 2.11
N THR A 41 -8.07 -35.08 3.36
CA THR A 41 -9.02 -34.99 4.49
C THR A 41 -9.84 -33.69 4.33
N SER A 42 -10.90 -33.53 5.15
CA SER A 42 -11.63 -32.25 5.19
C SER A 42 -10.75 -31.10 5.65
N SER A 43 -9.85 -31.33 6.60
CA SER A 43 -8.88 -30.32 7.09
C SER A 43 -7.83 -29.96 6.04
N GLU A 44 -7.28 -30.93 5.30
CA GLU A 44 -6.36 -30.67 4.19
C GLU A 44 -7.05 -29.93 3.04
N LEU A 45 -8.29 -30.32 2.71
CA LEU A 45 -9.07 -29.64 1.67
C LEU A 45 -9.33 -28.19 2.05
N ALA A 46 -9.64 -27.90 3.31
CA ALA A 46 -9.81 -26.55 3.83
C ALA A 46 -8.50 -25.74 3.71
N MET A 47 -7.35 -26.30 4.13
CA MET A 47 -6.05 -25.65 3.99
C MET A 47 -5.73 -25.30 2.53
N TYR A 48 -5.84 -26.27 1.61
CA TYR A 48 -5.58 -26.02 0.19
C TYR A 48 -6.56 -25.00 -0.38
N SER A 49 -7.83 -24.98 0.03
CA SER A 49 -8.82 -24.05 -0.50
C SER A 49 -8.49 -22.60 -0.22
N VAL A 50 -8.05 -22.27 1.00
CA VAL A 50 -7.68 -20.90 1.36
C VAL A 50 -6.32 -20.53 0.82
N MET A 51 -5.33 -21.43 0.86
CA MET A 51 -3.97 -21.17 0.37
C MET A 51 -3.85 -21.12 -1.16
N TRP A 52 -4.73 -21.83 -1.91
CA TRP A 52 -4.80 -21.77 -3.36
C TRP A 52 -5.86 -20.79 -3.87
N SER A 53 -6.41 -19.93 -3.00
CA SER A 53 -7.18 -18.76 -3.41
C SER A 53 -6.34 -17.83 -4.28
N GLU A 54 -6.96 -16.94 -5.07
CA GLU A 54 -6.23 -15.97 -5.88
C GLU A 54 -5.36 -15.06 -5.00
N HIS A 55 -5.90 -14.66 -3.85
CA HIS A 55 -5.23 -13.77 -2.92
C HIS A 55 -3.93 -14.35 -2.33
N CYS A 56 -3.97 -15.61 -1.83
CA CYS A 56 -2.80 -16.22 -1.19
C CYS A 56 -1.79 -16.79 -2.19
N SER A 57 -2.26 -17.41 -3.29
CA SER A 57 -1.39 -18.12 -4.24
C SER A 57 -0.86 -17.26 -5.37
N TYR A 58 -1.45 -16.08 -5.61
CA TYR A 58 -1.13 -15.23 -6.77
C TYR A 58 -1.22 -15.99 -8.11
N LYS A 59 -2.15 -16.95 -8.19
CA LYS A 59 -2.19 -17.94 -9.29
C LYS A 59 -2.33 -17.34 -10.68
N SER A 60 -3.00 -16.18 -10.81
CA SER A 60 -3.15 -15.49 -12.10
C SER A 60 -2.07 -14.44 -12.36
N SER A 61 -1.42 -13.91 -11.31
CA SER A 61 -0.45 -12.82 -11.42
C SER A 61 1.03 -13.28 -11.44
N LYS A 62 1.32 -14.41 -10.82
CA LYS A 62 2.70 -14.91 -10.57
C LYS A 62 3.58 -14.96 -11.85
N VAL A 63 2.98 -15.33 -13.00
CA VAL A 63 3.69 -15.36 -14.30
C VAL A 63 4.22 -13.97 -14.67
N HIS A 64 3.46 -12.91 -14.41
CA HIS A 64 3.83 -11.53 -14.74
C HIS A 64 4.74 -10.92 -13.68
N LEU A 65 4.47 -11.18 -12.38
CA LEU A 65 5.28 -10.68 -11.26
C LEU A 65 6.73 -11.17 -11.32
N LYS A 66 7.00 -12.29 -11.97
CA LYS A 66 8.35 -12.79 -12.23
C LYS A 66 9.26 -11.72 -12.86
N GLN A 67 8.71 -10.76 -13.62
CA GLN A 67 9.49 -9.68 -14.22
C GLN A 67 10.26 -8.84 -13.19
N PHE A 68 9.75 -8.67 -11.96
CA PHE A 68 10.46 -7.97 -10.90
C PHE A 68 11.74 -8.70 -10.47
N GLY A 69 11.75 -10.03 -10.51
CA GLY A 69 12.96 -10.85 -10.31
C GLY A 69 13.88 -10.86 -11.51
N ASP A 70 13.32 -11.05 -12.72
CA ASP A 70 14.08 -11.11 -13.97
C ASP A 70 14.78 -9.76 -14.29
N LYS A 71 14.18 -8.64 -13.89
CA LYS A 71 14.70 -7.27 -14.05
C LYS A 71 15.15 -6.65 -12.71
N ALA A 72 15.52 -7.49 -11.73
CA ALA A 72 15.89 -7.01 -10.40
C ALA A 72 17.03 -5.99 -10.45
N VAL A 73 16.80 -4.86 -9.81
CA VAL A 73 17.82 -3.83 -9.62
C VAL A 73 18.81 -4.31 -8.57
N LYS A 74 20.09 -4.33 -8.91
CA LYS A 74 21.16 -4.60 -7.94
C LYS A 74 21.42 -3.35 -7.13
N SER A 75 21.20 -3.43 -5.84
CA SER A 75 21.43 -2.33 -4.89
C SER A 75 22.06 -2.88 -3.62
N ASP A 76 23.15 -2.27 -3.18
CA ASP A 76 23.80 -2.61 -1.91
C ASP A 76 22.89 -2.25 -0.69
N ALA A 77 21.94 -1.38 -0.91
CA ALA A 77 20.95 -1.03 0.11
C ALA A 77 19.88 -2.12 0.33
N LEU A 78 19.66 -3.02 -0.63
CA LEU A 78 18.63 -4.07 -0.50
C LEU A 78 19.18 -5.22 0.35
N LEU A 79 18.71 -5.35 1.59
CA LEU A 79 19.11 -6.40 2.54
C LEU A 79 18.23 -7.65 2.42
N VAL A 80 16.91 -7.46 2.26
CA VAL A 80 15.93 -8.53 2.03
C VAL A 80 15.02 -8.12 0.87
N GLY A 81 14.95 -8.94 -0.15
CA GLY A 81 14.14 -8.71 -1.35
C GLY A 81 12.79 -9.41 -1.31
N ILE A 82 12.21 -9.59 -2.50
CA ILE A 82 10.91 -10.25 -2.70
C ILE A 82 10.97 -11.71 -2.23
N GLY A 83 9.96 -12.16 -1.50
CA GLY A 83 9.80 -13.55 -1.04
C GLY A 83 9.60 -13.71 0.48
N GLU A 84 9.77 -12.65 1.24
CA GLU A 84 9.48 -12.56 2.67
C GLU A 84 8.23 -11.67 2.88
N ASN A 85 7.76 -11.56 4.14
CA ASN A 85 6.58 -10.75 4.47
C ASN A 85 6.70 -9.30 4.03
N ALA A 86 7.89 -8.72 4.19
CA ALA A 86 8.22 -7.40 3.64
C ALA A 86 9.71 -7.32 3.28
N GLY A 87 10.07 -6.47 2.32
CA GLY A 87 11.47 -6.22 2.00
C GLY A 87 12.14 -5.29 2.99
N VAL A 88 13.46 -5.39 3.09
CA VAL A 88 14.28 -4.63 4.04
C VAL A 88 15.41 -3.91 3.31
N VAL A 89 15.60 -2.63 3.62
CA VAL A 89 16.65 -1.78 3.03
C VAL A 89 17.53 -1.14 4.10
N ASP A 90 18.81 -1.06 3.81
CA ASP A 90 19.77 -0.29 4.61
C ASP A 90 19.56 1.22 4.39
N VAL A 91 19.41 1.96 5.47
CA VAL A 91 19.27 3.42 5.45
C VAL A 91 20.48 4.13 6.06
N GLY A 92 21.54 3.37 6.32
CA GLY A 92 22.79 3.85 6.91
C GLY A 92 22.84 3.79 8.42
N GLN A 93 24.01 4.05 8.98
CA GLN A 93 24.28 4.11 10.43
C GLN A 93 23.90 2.81 11.19
N GLY A 94 23.83 1.65 10.48
CA GLY A 94 23.45 0.36 11.04
C GLY A 94 21.95 0.20 11.28
N TYR A 95 21.14 1.09 10.72
CA TYR A 95 19.68 0.99 10.70
C TYR A 95 19.18 0.39 9.38
N ALA A 96 18.21 -0.47 9.49
CA ALA A 96 17.42 -0.98 8.38
C ALA A 96 15.97 -0.55 8.52
N VAL A 97 15.31 -0.38 7.37
CA VAL A 97 13.88 -0.05 7.29
C VAL A 97 13.19 -1.09 6.45
N THR A 98 12.06 -1.54 6.92
CA THR A 98 11.11 -2.37 6.17
C THR A 98 9.85 -1.57 5.90
N PHE A 99 9.25 -1.77 4.72
CA PHE A 99 7.98 -1.14 4.37
C PHE A 99 7.24 -1.97 3.34
N LYS A 100 5.93 -1.95 3.43
CA LYS A 100 5.04 -2.69 2.54
C LYS A 100 3.69 -2.00 2.45
N ILE A 101 3.02 -2.14 1.32
CA ILE A 101 1.65 -1.71 1.10
C ILE A 101 0.79 -2.90 0.72
N GLU A 102 -0.42 -2.97 1.30
CA GLU A 102 -1.42 -3.99 1.01
C GLU A 102 -2.81 -3.41 0.84
N SER A 103 -3.69 -4.19 0.20
CA SER A 103 -5.09 -3.86 0.00
C SER A 103 -6.00 -4.57 1.00
N HIS A 104 -7.01 -3.84 1.48
CA HIS A 104 -8.11 -4.42 2.28
C HIS A 104 -9.48 -3.92 1.77
N ASN A 105 -9.68 -3.98 0.45
CA ASN A 105 -10.75 -3.31 -0.29
C ASN A 105 -12.14 -3.86 0.05
N HIS A 106 -12.41 -5.14 -0.27
CA HIS A 106 -13.73 -5.75 -0.11
C HIS A 106 -14.22 -5.81 1.34
N PRO A 107 -13.38 -6.20 2.33
CA PRO A 107 -13.78 -6.14 3.73
C PRO A 107 -14.19 -4.73 4.18
N SER A 108 -13.48 -3.70 3.71
CA SER A 108 -13.76 -2.30 4.01
C SER A 108 -15.04 -1.78 3.36
N PHE A 109 -15.48 -2.36 2.26
CA PHE A 109 -16.79 -2.04 1.67
C PHE A 109 -17.94 -2.63 2.50
N ILE A 110 -17.78 -3.87 2.98
CA ILE A 110 -18.80 -4.61 3.76
C ILE A 110 -18.96 -4.00 5.15
N GLU A 111 -17.86 -3.92 5.90
CA GLU A 111 -17.77 -3.38 7.26
C GLU A 111 -16.68 -2.28 7.30
N PRO A 112 -16.99 -1.04 6.95
CA PRO A 112 -15.99 -0.02 6.69
C PRO A 112 -15.01 0.22 7.83
N TYR A 113 -15.50 0.24 9.09
CA TYR A 113 -14.63 0.42 10.25
C TYR A 113 -13.71 -0.79 10.46
N GLN A 114 -14.28 -1.99 10.58
CA GLN A 114 -13.51 -3.20 10.89
C GLN A 114 -12.61 -3.60 9.71
N GLY A 115 -13.09 -3.49 8.47
CA GLY A 115 -12.28 -3.77 7.31
C GLY A 115 -11.06 -2.88 7.20
N ALA A 116 -11.20 -1.57 7.40
CA ALA A 116 -10.07 -0.65 7.38
C ALA A 116 -9.14 -0.82 8.59
N ALA A 117 -9.69 -1.05 9.78
CA ALA A 117 -8.94 -1.31 11.00
C ALA A 117 -8.04 -2.55 10.85
N THR A 118 -8.59 -3.67 10.36
CA THR A 118 -7.83 -4.91 10.15
C THR A 118 -6.84 -4.81 9.00
N GLY A 119 -7.09 -3.95 8.01
CA GLY A 119 -6.10 -3.62 6.98
C GLY A 119 -4.84 -2.96 7.57
N VAL A 120 -5.02 -2.02 8.51
CA VAL A 120 -3.89 -1.42 9.25
C VAL A 120 -3.21 -2.45 10.14
N GLY A 121 -3.97 -3.28 10.88
CA GLY A 121 -3.40 -4.31 11.76
C GLY A 121 -2.57 -5.34 10.99
N GLY A 122 -3.08 -5.84 9.86
CA GLY A 122 -2.38 -6.83 9.02
C GLY A 122 -1.03 -6.31 8.53
N ILE A 123 -1.00 -5.10 7.94
CA ILE A 123 0.25 -4.54 7.44
C ILE A 123 1.25 -4.22 8.57
N VAL A 124 0.78 -3.85 9.74
CA VAL A 124 1.64 -3.63 10.92
C VAL A 124 2.28 -4.94 11.38
N ARG A 125 1.54 -6.06 11.36
CA ARG A 125 2.10 -7.38 11.72
C ARG A 125 3.14 -7.87 10.71
N ASP A 126 2.94 -7.65 9.40
CA ASP A 126 3.95 -7.95 8.38
C ASP A 126 5.28 -7.25 8.68
N ILE A 127 5.20 -5.97 9.03
CA ILE A 127 6.38 -5.18 9.41
C ILE A 127 7.02 -5.73 10.70
N LEU A 128 6.20 -6.11 11.68
CA LEU A 128 6.67 -6.67 12.95
C LEU A 128 7.37 -8.02 12.75
N THR A 129 6.88 -8.90 11.86
CA THR A 129 7.52 -10.19 11.57
C THR A 129 8.94 -10.07 11.02
N MET A 130 9.27 -8.93 10.40
CA MET A 130 10.64 -8.66 9.94
C MET A 130 11.61 -8.30 11.07
N GLY A 131 11.14 -8.21 12.32
CA GLY A 131 11.93 -7.78 13.48
C GLY A 131 11.89 -6.26 13.72
N ALA A 132 11.08 -5.53 12.97
CA ALA A 132 11.06 -4.08 13.00
C ALA A 132 10.01 -3.53 13.96
N ARG A 133 10.33 -2.39 14.61
CA ARG A 133 9.32 -1.56 15.26
C ARG A 133 8.54 -0.77 14.20
N PRO A 134 7.23 -0.92 14.09
CA PRO A 134 6.39 -0.04 13.27
C PRO A 134 6.52 1.42 13.76
N ILE A 135 6.71 2.36 12.84
CA ILE A 135 6.95 3.79 13.16
C ILE A 135 6.05 4.76 12.43
N ALA A 136 5.41 4.33 11.35
CA ALA A 136 4.46 5.16 10.61
C ALA A 136 3.54 4.31 9.73
N VAL A 137 2.36 4.84 9.43
CA VAL A 137 1.40 4.29 8.45
C VAL A 137 1.00 5.35 7.43
N MET A 138 0.51 4.91 6.27
CA MET A 138 -0.10 5.73 5.21
C MET A 138 -1.31 4.98 4.65
N ASP A 139 -2.30 5.72 4.15
CA ASP A 139 -3.56 5.17 3.63
C ASP A 139 -3.96 5.78 2.27
N PRO A 140 -3.43 5.27 1.15
CA PRO A 140 -3.93 5.66 -0.16
C PRO A 140 -5.32 5.05 -0.41
N LEU A 141 -6.33 5.93 -0.45
CA LEU A 141 -7.75 5.59 -0.48
C LEU A 141 -8.41 6.08 -1.77
N ARG A 142 -9.35 5.28 -2.30
CA ARG A 142 -10.16 5.65 -3.46
C ARG A 142 -11.60 5.25 -3.26
N PHE A 143 -12.52 6.17 -3.61
CA PHE A 143 -13.95 6.00 -3.42
C PHE A 143 -14.72 6.42 -4.67
N GLY A 144 -15.99 6.02 -4.76
CA GLY A 144 -16.95 6.58 -5.71
C GLY A 144 -17.11 8.09 -5.54
N PRO A 145 -17.93 8.76 -6.37
CA PRO A 145 -18.15 10.21 -6.25
C PRO A 145 -18.43 10.63 -4.80
N ALA A 146 -17.82 11.73 -4.37
CA ALA A 146 -17.84 12.16 -2.96
C ALA A 146 -19.24 12.41 -2.42
N ASP A 147 -20.19 12.80 -3.28
CA ASP A 147 -21.59 13.05 -2.95
C ASP A 147 -22.50 11.81 -3.06
N ALA A 148 -21.98 10.69 -3.59
CA ALA A 148 -22.75 9.47 -3.71
C ALA A 148 -23.15 8.91 -2.35
N PRO A 149 -24.41 8.41 -2.19
CA PRO A 149 -24.88 7.87 -0.91
C PRO A 149 -24.00 6.75 -0.35
N ASP A 150 -23.47 5.89 -1.21
CA ASP A 150 -22.58 4.79 -0.82
C ASP A 150 -21.24 5.30 -0.31
N THR A 151 -20.64 6.29 -0.98
CA THR A 151 -19.39 6.93 -0.51
C THR A 151 -19.59 7.58 0.84
N ARG A 152 -20.74 8.25 1.07
CA ARG A 152 -21.09 8.84 2.37
C ARG A 152 -21.28 7.81 3.48
N ARG A 153 -21.65 6.58 3.14
CA ARG A 153 -21.72 5.46 4.09
C ARG A 153 -20.34 4.88 4.40
N VAL A 154 -19.50 4.68 3.38
CA VAL A 154 -18.27 3.90 3.48
C VAL A 154 -17.10 4.75 3.97
N LEU A 155 -16.87 5.93 3.37
CA LEU A 155 -15.69 6.76 3.66
C LEU A 155 -15.53 7.11 5.14
N PRO A 156 -16.56 7.62 5.85
CA PRO A 156 -16.41 7.95 7.27
C PRO A 156 -16.04 6.74 8.13
N GLY A 157 -16.60 5.56 7.83
CA GLY A 157 -16.28 4.33 8.53
C GLY A 157 -14.83 3.88 8.28
N VAL A 158 -14.35 3.97 7.03
CA VAL A 158 -12.97 3.64 6.66
C VAL A 158 -11.98 4.57 7.40
N ILE A 159 -12.22 5.89 7.35
CA ILE A 159 -11.34 6.86 8.04
C ILE A 159 -11.34 6.62 9.55
N ALA A 160 -12.50 6.36 10.14
CA ALA A 160 -12.60 6.03 11.56
C ALA A 160 -11.90 4.71 11.91
N GLY A 161 -11.93 3.71 11.03
CA GLY A 161 -11.23 2.43 11.20
C GLY A 161 -9.71 2.59 11.15
N VAL A 162 -9.19 3.27 10.13
CA VAL A 162 -7.76 3.59 10.00
C VAL A 162 -7.28 4.38 11.22
N GLY A 163 -7.98 5.48 11.54
CA GLY A 163 -7.62 6.33 12.68
C GLY A 163 -7.76 5.60 14.01
N GLY A 164 -8.88 4.90 14.24
CA GLY A 164 -9.13 4.17 15.48
C GLY A 164 -8.08 3.10 15.77
N TYR A 165 -7.65 2.38 14.77
CA TYR A 165 -6.60 1.37 14.93
C TYR A 165 -5.22 2.01 15.07
N GLY A 166 -4.79 2.86 14.13
CA GLY A 166 -3.47 3.48 14.13
C GLY A 166 -3.21 4.35 15.36
N ASN A 167 -4.18 5.16 15.77
CA ASN A 167 -4.08 6.00 16.97
C ASN A 167 -3.90 5.18 18.24
N CYS A 168 -4.65 4.06 18.38
CA CYS A 168 -4.53 3.18 19.54
C CYS A 168 -3.17 2.48 19.58
N LEU A 169 -2.60 2.11 18.43
CA LEU A 169 -1.24 1.59 18.33
C LEU A 169 -0.17 2.64 18.68
N GLY A 170 -0.53 3.92 18.63
CA GLY A 170 0.43 5.02 18.73
C GLY A 170 1.29 5.15 17.49
N LEU A 171 0.76 4.85 16.31
CA LEU A 171 1.44 5.00 15.02
C LEU A 171 0.96 6.26 14.31
N PRO A 172 1.87 7.18 13.93
CA PRO A 172 1.49 8.35 13.17
C PRO A 172 1.06 7.94 11.74
N ASN A 173 -0.09 8.45 11.30
CA ASN A 173 -0.45 8.42 9.89
C ASN A 173 0.18 9.65 9.21
N ILE A 174 1.15 9.43 8.33
CA ILE A 174 2.00 10.49 7.78
C ILE A 174 1.68 10.84 6.34
N GLY A 175 0.76 10.12 5.69
CA GLY A 175 0.46 10.36 4.28
C GLY A 175 -0.64 9.45 3.74
N GLY A 176 -0.65 9.32 2.44
CA GLY A 176 -1.71 8.68 1.68
C GLY A 176 -2.47 9.72 0.86
N GLU A 177 -3.54 9.29 0.24
CA GLU A 177 -4.37 10.16 -0.60
C GLU A 177 -5.85 9.76 -0.51
N VAL A 178 -6.73 10.67 -0.84
CA VAL A 178 -8.18 10.40 -0.95
C VAL A 178 -8.65 10.90 -2.31
N VAL A 179 -8.96 9.94 -3.19
CA VAL A 179 -9.35 10.19 -4.58
C VAL A 179 -10.78 9.70 -4.83
N PHE A 180 -11.51 10.44 -5.64
CA PHE A 180 -12.90 10.13 -6.01
C PHE A 180 -13.02 9.92 -7.52
N ASP A 181 -13.62 8.78 -7.91
CA ASP A 181 -13.95 8.47 -9.28
C ASP A 181 -15.17 7.53 -9.34
N GLU A 182 -16.01 7.70 -10.35
CA GLU A 182 -17.24 6.90 -10.49
C GLU A 182 -16.99 5.38 -10.56
N THR A 183 -15.83 4.95 -11.06
CA THR A 183 -15.49 3.54 -11.21
C THR A 183 -15.24 2.82 -9.89
N TYR A 184 -14.99 3.56 -8.81
CA TYR A 184 -14.84 2.98 -7.47
C TYR A 184 -16.17 2.92 -6.69
N LEU A 185 -17.28 3.32 -7.29
CA LEU A 185 -18.58 3.21 -6.65
C LEU A 185 -18.94 1.73 -6.43
N GLY A 186 -19.24 1.37 -5.17
CA GLY A 186 -19.50 -0.01 -4.78
C GLY A 186 -18.27 -0.92 -4.68
N ASN A 187 -17.08 -0.39 -4.99
CA ASN A 187 -15.80 -1.10 -4.84
C ASN A 187 -14.66 -0.12 -4.52
N PRO A 188 -14.65 0.45 -3.31
CA PRO A 188 -13.59 1.37 -2.89
C PRO A 188 -12.25 0.66 -2.77
N LEU A 189 -11.16 1.39 -2.96
CA LEU A 189 -9.82 0.90 -2.65
C LEU A 189 -9.39 1.45 -1.28
N VAL A 190 -9.07 0.53 -0.40
CA VAL A 190 -8.54 0.82 0.93
C VAL A 190 -7.21 0.11 1.03
N ASN A 191 -6.15 0.85 0.74
CA ASN A 191 -4.79 0.34 0.84
C ASN A 191 -4.12 0.92 2.09
N ALA A 192 -3.30 0.14 2.74
CA ALA A 192 -2.54 0.54 3.91
C ALA A 192 -1.05 0.23 3.71
N LEU A 193 -0.21 1.22 3.97
CA LEU A 193 1.25 1.09 3.98
C LEU A 193 1.74 1.25 5.41
N CYS A 194 2.69 0.41 5.82
CA CYS A 194 3.39 0.56 7.09
C CYS A 194 4.90 0.60 6.89
N VAL A 195 5.56 1.37 7.72
CA VAL A 195 7.03 1.51 7.79
C VAL A 195 7.50 1.09 9.16
N GLY A 196 8.54 0.27 9.21
CA GLY A 196 9.21 -0.12 10.46
C GLY A 196 10.71 0.06 10.42
N VAL A 197 11.31 0.24 11.59
CA VAL A 197 12.76 0.42 11.77
C VAL A 197 13.34 -0.65 12.68
N MET A 198 14.56 -1.08 12.37
CA MET A 198 15.33 -2.05 13.16
C MET A 198 16.82 -1.85 12.98
N LYS A 199 17.63 -2.53 13.78
CA LYS A 199 19.06 -2.70 13.47
C LYS A 199 19.26 -3.86 12.51
N HIS A 200 20.34 -3.89 11.74
CA HIS A 200 20.65 -5.00 10.84
C HIS A 200 20.67 -6.37 11.55
N SER A 201 21.09 -6.40 12.83
CA SER A 201 21.10 -7.62 13.65
C SER A 201 19.72 -8.17 13.99
N ASP A 202 18.68 -7.35 13.89
CA ASP A 202 17.35 -7.67 14.40
C ASP A 202 16.43 -8.23 13.29
N ILE A 203 16.93 -8.31 12.05
CA ILE A 203 16.17 -8.85 10.91
C ILE A 203 15.73 -10.29 11.22
N LYS A 204 14.44 -10.56 11.11
CA LYS A 204 13.81 -11.88 11.25
C LYS A 204 13.19 -12.31 9.93
N LEU A 205 13.08 -13.61 9.71
CA LEU A 205 12.53 -14.21 8.48
C LEU A 205 11.51 -15.31 8.83
N ALA A 206 10.64 -15.63 7.88
CA ALA A 206 9.66 -16.71 8.01
C ALA A 206 10.30 -18.08 7.78
N LYS A 207 10.99 -18.63 8.79
CA LYS A 207 11.79 -19.85 8.64
C LYS A 207 11.70 -20.77 9.85
N ALA A 208 11.11 -21.97 9.69
CA ALA A 208 11.18 -23.03 10.69
C ALA A 208 12.49 -23.82 10.53
N ALA A 209 13.54 -23.40 11.21
CA ALA A 209 14.82 -24.05 11.21
C ALA A 209 15.13 -24.73 12.54
N GLY A 210 15.87 -25.85 12.49
CA GLY A 210 16.33 -26.61 13.67
C GLY A 210 15.31 -27.62 14.18
N ALA A 211 15.51 -28.90 13.88
CA ALA A 211 14.69 -29.98 14.42
C ALA A 211 14.69 -29.96 15.96
N GLY A 212 13.52 -30.15 16.55
CA GLY A 212 13.29 -30.03 17.98
C GLY A 212 13.01 -28.61 18.48
N ASN A 213 13.08 -27.58 17.63
CA ASN A 213 12.62 -26.26 17.99
C ASN A 213 11.09 -26.24 18.11
N LEU A 214 10.58 -25.44 19.01
CA LEU A 214 9.17 -25.41 19.38
C LEU A 214 8.41 -24.46 18.48
N VAL A 215 7.20 -24.85 18.08
CA VAL A 215 6.21 -24.01 17.40
C VAL A 215 5.33 -23.35 18.44
N VAL A 216 5.39 -22.04 18.54
CA VAL A 216 4.73 -21.27 19.60
C VAL A 216 3.72 -20.30 18.99
N LEU A 217 2.45 -20.48 19.33
CA LEU A 217 1.37 -19.53 18.98
C LEU A 217 1.17 -18.56 20.14
N TYR A 218 1.16 -17.25 19.84
CA TYR A 218 0.94 -16.22 20.86
C TYR A 218 0.15 -15.03 20.30
N GLY A 219 -0.51 -14.28 21.18
CA GLY A 219 -1.40 -13.19 20.82
C GLY A 219 -2.84 -13.43 21.27
N ALA A 220 -3.80 -13.00 20.47
CA ALA A 220 -5.23 -13.20 20.73
C ALA A 220 -5.63 -14.69 20.65
N LYS A 221 -6.76 -15.04 21.27
CA LYS A 221 -7.35 -16.38 21.12
C LYS A 221 -8.04 -16.52 19.77
N THR A 222 -7.97 -17.72 19.19
CA THR A 222 -8.62 -18.07 17.93
C THR A 222 -10.15 -18.12 18.08
N GLY A 223 -10.86 -17.40 17.26
CA GLY A 223 -12.33 -17.39 17.12
C GLY A 223 -12.76 -17.75 15.70
N GLY A 224 -14.05 -17.63 15.43
CA GLY A 224 -14.65 -17.89 14.11
C GLY A 224 -14.58 -16.70 13.13
N ASP A 225 -13.56 -15.85 13.22
CA ASP A 225 -13.44 -14.63 12.41
C ASP A 225 -12.91 -14.92 11.02
N GLY A 226 -13.48 -14.29 9.99
CA GLY A 226 -12.95 -14.30 8.64
C GLY A 226 -12.91 -15.66 7.93
N ILE A 227 -13.55 -16.69 8.47
CA ILE A 227 -13.50 -18.05 7.90
C ILE A 227 -13.99 -18.04 6.45
N GLY A 228 -13.09 -18.42 5.52
CA GLY A 228 -13.34 -18.35 4.08
C GLY A 228 -13.27 -16.93 3.49
N GLY A 229 -12.84 -15.92 4.25
CA GLY A 229 -12.75 -14.53 3.82
C GLY A 229 -11.90 -14.35 2.56
N VAL A 230 -10.70 -14.89 2.53
CA VAL A 230 -9.79 -14.82 1.35
C VAL A 230 -10.35 -15.53 0.11
N SER A 231 -11.18 -16.56 0.29
CA SER A 231 -11.80 -17.28 -0.83
C SER A 231 -13.03 -16.55 -1.40
N VAL A 232 -13.77 -15.81 -0.57
CA VAL A 232 -15.01 -15.12 -0.98
C VAL A 232 -14.80 -13.62 -1.17
N LEU A 233 -14.19 -12.93 -0.21
CA LEU A 233 -14.05 -11.46 -0.28
C LEU A 233 -12.94 -10.99 -1.22
N ALA A 234 -11.87 -11.75 -1.34
CA ALA A 234 -10.69 -11.36 -2.11
C ALA A 234 -10.51 -12.17 -3.42
N SER A 235 -11.44 -13.05 -3.76
CA SER A 235 -11.33 -13.93 -4.93
C SER A 235 -12.59 -14.04 -5.78
N GLU A 236 -13.63 -13.27 -5.47
CA GLU A 236 -14.89 -13.23 -6.22
C GLU A 236 -15.37 -11.80 -6.45
N THR A 237 -16.13 -11.58 -7.53
CA THR A 237 -16.76 -10.28 -7.83
C THR A 237 -18.11 -10.17 -7.14
N PHE A 238 -18.46 -8.96 -6.69
CA PHE A 238 -19.75 -8.71 -6.08
C PHE A 238 -20.78 -8.27 -7.14
N GLY A 239 -22.01 -8.80 -7.02
CA GLY A 239 -23.16 -8.25 -7.75
C GLY A 239 -23.58 -6.88 -7.16
N ALA A 240 -24.47 -6.17 -7.86
CA ALA A 240 -25.00 -4.89 -7.42
C ALA A 240 -25.72 -4.93 -6.03
N SER A 241 -26.12 -6.12 -5.57
CA SER A 241 -26.74 -6.36 -4.26
C SER A 241 -25.75 -6.77 -3.17
N GLY A 242 -24.45 -6.77 -3.43
CA GLY A 242 -23.40 -7.27 -2.55
C GLY A 242 -23.15 -8.78 -2.69
N PRO A 243 -22.30 -9.39 -1.86
CA PRO A 243 -21.97 -10.80 -1.95
C PRO A 243 -23.18 -11.68 -1.62
N ALA A 244 -23.31 -12.80 -2.34
CA ALA A 244 -24.40 -13.75 -2.15
C ALA A 244 -24.35 -14.44 -0.76
N LYS A 245 -23.15 -14.56 -0.18
CA LYS A 245 -22.92 -14.97 1.20
C LYS A 245 -22.09 -13.88 1.89
N ARG A 246 -22.51 -13.43 3.07
CA ARG A 246 -21.67 -12.57 3.90
C ARG A 246 -20.75 -13.48 4.74
N PRO A 247 -19.46 -13.59 4.42
CA PRO A 247 -18.51 -14.24 5.29
C PRO A 247 -18.39 -13.46 6.59
N ALA A 248 -18.00 -14.10 7.68
CA ALA A 248 -17.64 -13.40 8.90
C ALA A 248 -16.49 -12.44 8.60
N VAL A 249 -16.67 -11.14 8.85
CA VAL A 249 -15.64 -10.15 8.70
C VAL A 249 -14.66 -10.27 9.86
N GLN A 250 -13.40 -10.06 9.62
CA GLN A 250 -12.35 -9.96 10.64
C GLN A 250 -12.69 -8.81 11.61
N VAL A 251 -12.39 -9.01 12.89
CA VAL A 251 -12.53 -7.98 13.93
C VAL A 251 -11.16 -7.70 14.52
N GLY A 252 -10.72 -6.44 14.40
CA GLY A 252 -9.44 -6.00 14.96
C GLY A 252 -9.58 -5.42 16.35
N ASP A 253 -8.63 -5.78 17.23
CA ASP A 253 -8.46 -5.21 18.57
C ASP A 253 -7.11 -4.47 18.66
N PRO A 254 -7.07 -3.14 18.43
CA PRO A 254 -5.81 -2.39 18.39
C PRO A 254 -5.11 -2.36 19.76
N PHE A 255 -5.81 -2.56 20.87
CA PHE A 255 -5.17 -2.65 22.18
C PHE A 255 -4.37 -3.95 22.29
N VAL A 256 -4.95 -5.07 21.88
CA VAL A 256 -4.25 -6.37 21.86
C VAL A 256 -3.06 -6.31 20.90
N GLU A 257 -3.21 -5.71 19.73
CA GLU A 257 -2.11 -5.51 18.77
C GLU A 257 -0.98 -4.66 19.37
N LYS A 258 -1.32 -3.58 20.08
CA LYS A 258 -0.32 -2.75 20.75
C LYS A 258 0.49 -3.52 21.77
N VAL A 259 -0.17 -4.31 22.59
CA VAL A 259 0.49 -5.17 23.57
C VAL A 259 1.35 -6.25 22.89
N LEU A 260 0.84 -6.83 21.80
CA LEU A 260 1.57 -7.81 20.99
C LEU A 260 2.85 -7.24 20.39
N ILE A 261 2.80 -5.99 19.88
CA ILE A 261 3.98 -5.29 19.35
C ILE A 261 5.06 -5.17 20.43
N GLU A 262 4.73 -4.65 21.61
CA GLU A 262 5.73 -4.45 22.67
C GLU A 262 6.26 -5.79 23.22
N CYS A 263 5.41 -6.82 23.34
CA CYS A 263 5.82 -8.17 23.70
C CYS A 263 6.80 -8.75 22.67
N SER A 264 6.49 -8.64 21.39
CA SER A 264 7.33 -9.17 20.30
C SER A 264 8.68 -8.44 20.22
N LEU A 265 8.69 -7.12 20.37
CA LEU A 265 9.94 -6.34 20.36
C LEU A 265 10.86 -6.69 21.55
N GLU A 266 10.31 -6.99 22.74
CA GLU A 266 11.11 -7.48 23.85
C GLU A 266 11.66 -8.89 23.57
N ILE A 267 10.86 -9.77 22.98
CA ILE A 267 11.28 -11.11 22.51
C ILE A 267 12.43 -11.01 21.50
N PHE A 268 12.34 -10.08 20.55
CA PHE A 268 13.39 -9.86 19.54
C PHE A 268 14.67 -9.28 20.13
N ALA A 269 14.55 -8.35 21.06
CA ALA A 269 15.72 -7.73 21.72
C ALA A 269 16.56 -8.76 22.51
N GLU A 270 15.95 -9.86 22.98
CA GLU A 270 16.63 -10.96 23.64
C GLU A 270 16.99 -12.13 22.70
N ASP A 271 16.77 -11.97 21.39
CA ASP A 271 17.04 -12.97 20.35
C ASP A 271 16.44 -14.35 20.66
N LEU A 272 15.16 -14.37 21.04
CA LEU A 272 14.48 -15.59 21.48
C LEU A 272 13.82 -16.39 20.34
N VAL A 273 13.71 -15.82 19.13
CA VAL A 273 13.05 -16.47 17.99
C VAL A 273 14.04 -16.80 16.86
N VAL A 274 13.85 -17.98 16.28
CA VAL A 274 14.60 -18.46 15.10
C VAL A 274 13.89 -18.04 13.82
N GLY A 275 12.56 -18.02 13.83
CA GLY A 275 11.71 -17.58 12.73
C GLY A 275 10.34 -17.21 13.23
N ILE A 276 9.60 -16.42 12.45
CA ILE A 276 8.31 -15.89 12.88
C ILE A 276 7.43 -15.59 11.66
N GLN A 277 6.11 -15.77 11.85
CA GLN A 277 5.07 -15.44 10.87
C GLN A 277 3.86 -14.89 11.63
N ASP A 278 3.15 -13.93 11.02
CA ASP A 278 1.85 -13.51 11.51
C ASP A 278 0.72 -14.44 11.06
N LEU A 279 -0.45 -14.26 11.62
CA LEU A 279 -1.67 -14.93 11.20
C LEU A 279 -2.64 -13.89 10.63
N GLY A 280 -2.48 -13.59 9.36
CA GLY A 280 -3.39 -12.76 8.57
C GLY A 280 -4.41 -13.62 7.81
N GLY A 281 -4.48 -13.44 6.50
CA GLY A 281 -5.30 -14.28 5.61
C GLY A 281 -4.93 -15.75 5.69
N ALA A 282 -5.93 -16.64 5.64
CA ALA A 282 -5.78 -18.09 5.80
C ALA A 282 -5.23 -18.56 7.16
N GLY A 283 -4.98 -17.67 8.12
CA GLY A 283 -4.70 -17.99 9.51
C GLY A 283 -3.58 -19.00 9.76
N LEU A 284 -3.87 -20.06 10.56
CA LEU A 284 -2.91 -21.12 10.88
C LEU A 284 -2.48 -21.93 9.65
N SER A 285 -3.34 -22.07 8.64
CA SER A 285 -2.97 -22.75 7.39
C SER A 285 -1.81 -22.02 6.69
N CYS A 286 -1.84 -20.70 6.64
CA CYS A 286 -0.75 -19.87 6.11
C CYS A 286 0.50 -19.97 6.98
N ALA A 287 0.41 -19.56 8.25
CA ALA A 287 1.58 -19.46 9.13
C ALA A 287 2.36 -20.77 9.27
N THR A 288 1.67 -21.90 9.45
CA THR A 288 2.35 -23.20 9.61
C THR A 288 2.96 -23.73 8.31
N SER A 289 2.26 -23.58 7.18
CA SER A 289 2.78 -24.04 5.90
C SER A 289 3.95 -23.19 5.38
N GLU A 290 3.92 -21.88 5.58
CA GLU A 290 5.01 -20.96 5.17
C GLU A 290 6.25 -21.16 6.02
N LEU A 291 6.13 -21.19 7.36
CA LEU A 291 7.25 -21.47 8.26
C LEU A 291 7.90 -22.83 7.94
N ALA A 292 7.09 -23.90 7.80
CA ALA A 292 7.60 -25.21 7.44
C ALA A 292 8.27 -25.23 6.07
N SER A 293 7.66 -24.58 5.07
CA SER A 293 8.19 -24.48 3.70
C SER A 293 9.48 -23.66 3.62
N GLY A 294 9.63 -22.61 4.42
CA GLY A 294 10.84 -21.79 4.53
C GLY A 294 11.99 -22.50 5.26
N GLY A 295 11.70 -23.56 6.01
CA GLY A 295 12.64 -24.41 6.72
C GLY A 295 13.02 -25.69 5.99
N SER A 296 13.16 -26.81 6.75
CA SER A 296 13.40 -28.15 6.22
C SER A 296 12.14 -28.79 5.59
N GLY A 297 10.97 -28.28 5.91
CA GLY A 297 9.65 -28.80 5.54
C GLY A 297 8.97 -29.62 6.63
N GLY A 298 9.72 -30.12 7.62
CA GLY A 298 9.19 -30.92 8.71
C GLY A 298 8.63 -30.10 9.86
N MET A 299 7.33 -30.31 10.19
CA MET A 299 6.69 -29.69 11.35
C MET A 299 5.54 -30.57 11.84
N LYS A 300 5.39 -30.69 13.16
CA LYS A 300 4.24 -31.30 13.82
C LYS A 300 3.48 -30.27 14.62
N VAL A 301 2.17 -30.25 14.49
CA VAL A 301 1.27 -29.33 15.21
C VAL A 301 0.16 -30.12 15.88
N GLU A 302 -0.09 -29.83 17.16
CA GLU A 302 -1.21 -30.36 17.94
C GLU A 302 -2.30 -29.28 17.99
N LEU A 303 -3.31 -29.38 17.12
CA LEU A 303 -4.31 -28.34 16.90
C LEU A 303 -5.22 -28.12 18.13
N ASP A 304 -5.43 -29.15 18.93
CA ASP A 304 -6.19 -29.08 20.18
C ASP A 304 -5.50 -28.26 21.29
N ARG A 305 -4.24 -27.88 21.09
CA ARG A 305 -3.52 -26.93 21.97
C ARG A 305 -3.75 -25.48 21.63
N VAL A 306 -4.35 -25.18 20.48
CA VAL A 306 -4.62 -23.78 20.06
C VAL A 306 -5.61 -23.15 21.05
N PRO A 307 -5.27 -21.99 21.65
CA PRO A 307 -6.18 -21.27 22.53
C PRO A 307 -7.41 -20.78 21.79
N LEU A 308 -8.59 -21.27 22.12
CA LEU A 308 -9.83 -20.92 21.45
C LEU A 308 -10.65 -19.91 22.27
N ARG A 309 -11.26 -18.95 21.55
CA ARG A 309 -12.31 -18.07 22.08
C ARG A 309 -13.67 -18.76 22.03
N ASP A 310 -13.87 -19.65 21.05
CA ASP A 310 -15.05 -20.48 20.85
C ASP A 310 -14.64 -21.96 20.78
N ALA A 311 -14.97 -22.72 21.80
CA ALA A 311 -14.64 -24.15 21.91
C ALA A 311 -15.47 -25.04 20.96
N THR A 312 -16.43 -24.51 20.23
CA THR A 312 -17.26 -25.24 19.26
C THR A 312 -16.67 -25.30 17.85
N LEU A 313 -15.57 -24.62 17.62
CA LEU A 313 -14.90 -24.61 16.32
C LEU A 313 -14.40 -25.98 15.91
N SER A 314 -14.68 -26.38 14.66
CA SER A 314 -14.12 -27.59 14.06
C SER A 314 -12.63 -27.40 13.72
N PRO A 315 -11.86 -28.49 13.50
CA PRO A 315 -10.47 -28.40 13.04
C PRO A 315 -10.31 -27.57 11.80
N GLU A 316 -11.21 -27.69 10.82
CA GLU A 316 -11.22 -26.91 9.58
C GLU A 316 -11.38 -25.42 9.87
N GLU A 317 -12.32 -25.06 10.75
CA GLU A 317 -12.56 -23.66 11.14
C GLU A 317 -11.37 -23.07 11.89
N ILE A 318 -10.70 -23.82 12.75
CA ILE A 318 -9.48 -23.38 13.47
C ILE A 318 -8.34 -23.10 12.48
N LEU A 319 -8.16 -23.97 11.47
CA LEU A 319 -7.12 -23.83 10.44
C LEU A 319 -7.36 -22.64 9.53
N MET A 320 -8.63 -22.34 9.20
CA MET A 320 -9.03 -21.25 8.30
C MET A 320 -9.35 -19.94 9.02
N SER A 321 -9.37 -19.92 10.36
CA SER A 321 -9.71 -18.72 11.13
C SER A 321 -8.72 -17.60 10.85
N GLU A 322 -9.23 -16.43 10.51
CA GLU A 322 -8.47 -15.18 10.29
C GLU A 322 -8.58 -14.23 11.50
N SER A 323 -8.75 -14.78 12.72
CA SER A 323 -8.67 -13.96 13.94
C SER A 323 -7.37 -13.20 13.97
N GLN A 324 -7.45 -11.90 14.19
CA GLN A 324 -6.34 -10.97 14.14
C GLN A 324 -5.46 -11.03 15.39
N GLU A 325 -4.39 -10.26 15.43
CA GLU A 325 -3.47 -10.09 16.57
C GLU A 325 -2.85 -11.40 17.06
N ARG A 326 -2.49 -12.29 16.13
CA ARG A 326 -1.82 -13.58 16.42
C ARG A 326 -0.51 -13.71 15.66
N MET A 327 0.48 -14.34 16.30
CA MET A 327 1.80 -14.61 15.75
C MET A 327 2.19 -16.06 16.00
N CYS A 328 2.93 -16.66 15.08
CA CYS A 328 3.52 -17.99 15.21
C CYS A 328 5.05 -17.89 15.16
N ALA A 329 5.73 -18.30 16.22
CA ALA A 329 7.17 -18.22 16.37
C ALA A 329 7.83 -19.59 16.46
N ILE A 330 9.05 -19.70 15.96
CA ILE A 330 9.92 -20.86 16.17
C ILE A 330 10.94 -20.51 17.24
N VAL A 331 10.95 -21.28 18.33
CA VAL A 331 11.72 -21.00 19.54
C VAL A 331 12.57 -22.21 19.94
N GLU A 332 13.85 -21.98 20.23
CA GLU A 332 14.71 -23.05 20.76
C GLU A 332 14.23 -23.52 22.14
N PRO A 333 14.23 -24.85 22.44
CA PRO A 333 13.82 -25.35 23.76
C PRO A 333 14.54 -24.68 24.94
N SER A 334 15.78 -24.29 24.75
CA SER A 334 16.58 -23.59 25.76
C SER A 334 16.10 -22.17 26.08
N LYS A 335 15.32 -21.55 25.19
CA LYS A 335 14.85 -20.17 25.30
C LYS A 335 13.36 -20.06 25.68
N ILE A 336 12.63 -21.19 25.71
CA ILE A 336 11.16 -21.19 25.86
C ILE A 336 10.69 -20.56 27.18
N ASP A 337 11.35 -20.90 28.29
CA ASP A 337 10.94 -20.39 29.60
C ASP A 337 10.98 -18.83 29.61
N ARG A 338 12.04 -18.27 29.05
CA ARG A 338 12.16 -16.82 28.96
C ARG A 338 11.12 -16.21 28.03
N PHE A 339 10.81 -16.84 26.91
CA PHE A 339 9.75 -16.43 26.01
C PHE A 339 8.39 -16.39 26.72
N LEU A 340 8.06 -17.43 27.47
CA LEU A 340 6.82 -17.51 28.25
C LEU A 340 6.74 -16.45 29.35
N GLU A 341 7.88 -16.14 30.02
CA GLU A 341 7.96 -15.07 31.02
C GLU A 341 7.65 -13.70 30.43
N ILE A 342 8.16 -13.40 29.22
CA ILE A 342 7.87 -12.14 28.53
C ILE A 342 6.39 -12.06 28.15
N CYS A 343 5.82 -13.13 27.56
CA CYS A 343 4.39 -13.17 27.25
C CYS A 343 3.54 -12.97 28.50
N LYS A 344 3.89 -13.62 29.62
CA LYS A 344 3.22 -13.43 30.90
C LYS A 344 3.34 -11.99 31.43
N LYS A 345 4.49 -11.37 31.29
CA LYS A 345 4.72 -9.95 31.69
C LYS A 345 3.76 -9.02 30.97
N TRP A 346 3.54 -9.26 29.67
CA TRP A 346 2.67 -8.45 28.82
C TRP A 346 1.20 -8.90 28.80
N ASP A 347 0.85 -9.93 29.57
CA ASP A 347 -0.50 -10.57 29.58
C ASP A 347 -0.95 -11.08 28.20
N VAL A 348 0.03 -11.58 27.42
CA VAL A 348 -0.22 -12.16 26.09
C VAL A 348 -0.46 -13.66 26.23
N THR A 349 -1.58 -14.14 25.68
CA THR A 349 -1.85 -15.59 25.60
C THR A 349 -0.76 -16.28 24.77
N VAL A 350 -0.22 -17.39 25.27
CA VAL A 350 0.87 -18.13 24.60
C VAL A 350 0.73 -19.62 24.81
N THR A 351 1.00 -20.41 23.77
CA THR A 351 0.95 -21.89 23.85
C THR A 351 1.96 -22.50 22.87
N VAL A 352 2.69 -23.49 23.35
CA VAL A 352 3.48 -24.37 22.47
C VAL A 352 2.51 -25.33 21.79
N ILE A 353 2.35 -25.19 20.48
CA ILE A 353 1.42 -26.00 19.69
C ILE A 353 2.09 -27.12 18.90
N GLY A 354 3.42 -27.20 18.92
CA GLY A 354 4.10 -28.22 18.14
C GLY A 354 5.62 -28.11 18.17
N GLU A 355 6.26 -28.79 17.24
CA GLU A 355 7.72 -28.82 17.07
C GLU A 355 8.14 -28.92 15.59
N VAL A 356 9.32 -28.41 15.29
CA VAL A 356 10.00 -28.60 13.99
C VAL A 356 10.62 -30.00 13.97
N THR A 357 10.51 -30.71 12.85
CA THR A 357 11.05 -32.07 12.70
C THR A 357 12.09 -32.13 11.57
N ASP A 358 12.85 -33.24 11.51
CA ASP A 358 13.79 -33.53 10.41
C ASP A 358 13.11 -34.01 9.11
N GLY A 359 11.76 -34.15 9.13
CA GLY A 359 10.98 -34.59 7.98
C GLY A 359 10.81 -33.50 6.92
N ASP A 360 9.98 -33.80 5.93
CA ASP A 360 9.56 -32.91 4.83
C ASP A 360 8.04 -32.73 4.78
N ARG A 361 7.34 -33.07 5.87
CA ARG A 361 5.87 -33.06 5.99
C ARG A 361 5.41 -32.13 7.09
N LEU A 362 4.35 -31.40 6.83
CA LEU A 362 3.54 -30.74 7.83
C LEU A 362 2.47 -31.74 8.29
N GLU A 363 2.61 -32.22 9.54
CA GLU A 363 1.68 -33.12 10.17
C GLU A 363 0.86 -32.36 11.24
N ILE A 364 -0.47 -32.41 11.15
CA ILE A 364 -1.34 -31.77 12.16
C ILE A 364 -2.25 -32.83 12.76
N THR A 365 -2.30 -32.88 14.09
CA THR A 365 -3.17 -33.80 14.87
C THR A 365 -4.29 -33.02 15.56
N TRP A 366 -5.42 -33.69 15.74
CA TRP A 366 -6.54 -33.26 16.56
C TRP A 366 -6.90 -34.37 17.56
N HIS A 367 -6.72 -34.08 18.85
CA HIS A 367 -6.85 -35.07 19.92
C HIS A 367 -6.08 -36.39 19.67
N GLY A 368 -4.88 -36.26 19.11
CA GLY A 368 -3.99 -37.37 18.79
C GLY A 368 -4.24 -38.06 17.45
N GLU A 369 -5.32 -37.75 16.75
CA GLU A 369 -5.64 -38.27 15.42
C GLU A 369 -5.03 -37.40 14.33
N LEU A 370 -4.34 -38.01 13.36
CA LEU A 370 -3.68 -37.30 12.25
C LEU A 370 -4.74 -36.83 11.23
N ILE A 371 -4.92 -35.49 11.12
CA ILE A 371 -5.90 -34.85 10.24
C ILE A 371 -5.28 -34.16 9.06
N VAL A 372 -4.00 -33.81 9.12
CA VAL A 372 -3.22 -33.21 8.00
C VAL A 372 -1.88 -33.91 7.90
N ASP A 373 -1.50 -34.30 6.68
CA ASP A 373 -0.21 -34.83 6.31
C ASP A 373 0.11 -34.39 4.87
N VAL A 374 0.76 -33.21 4.73
CA VAL A 374 1.00 -32.56 3.44
C VAL A 374 2.46 -32.14 3.27
N PRO A 375 2.97 -32.09 2.03
CA PRO A 375 4.22 -31.38 1.74
C PRO A 375 3.95 -29.87 1.85
N PRO A 376 4.52 -29.12 2.81
CA PRO A 376 4.15 -27.72 3.06
C PRO A 376 4.39 -26.79 1.87
N ARG A 377 5.42 -27.07 1.05
CA ARG A 377 5.71 -26.30 -0.16
C ARG A 377 4.55 -26.29 -1.15
N THR A 378 3.81 -27.40 -1.27
CA THR A 378 2.67 -27.52 -2.17
C THR A 378 1.47 -26.71 -1.69
N VAL A 379 1.39 -26.45 -0.39
CA VAL A 379 0.36 -25.60 0.21
C VAL A 379 0.74 -24.12 0.06
N ALA A 380 1.96 -23.74 0.46
CA ALA A 380 2.39 -22.35 0.58
C ALA A 380 2.94 -21.73 -0.75
N HIS A 381 3.82 -22.45 -1.47
CA HIS A 381 4.62 -21.84 -2.54
C HIS A 381 4.38 -22.45 -3.94
N GLU A 382 4.02 -23.73 -4.00
CA GLU A 382 3.86 -24.50 -5.24
C GLU A 382 2.40 -24.67 -5.65
N GLY A 383 1.56 -23.70 -5.31
CA GLY A 383 0.16 -23.62 -5.71
C GLY A 383 -0.02 -23.57 -7.23
N PRO A 384 -1.27 -23.61 -7.73
CA PRO A 384 -1.56 -23.50 -9.15
C PRO A 384 -1.02 -22.19 -9.73
N VAL A 385 -0.58 -22.22 -10.99
CA VAL A 385 -0.16 -21.04 -11.74
C VAL A 385 -0.91 -21.03 -13.07
N TYR A 386 -1.68 -19.99 -13.32
CA TYR A 386 -2.45 -19.85 -14.54
C TYR A 386 -1.78 -18.90 -15.53
N SER A 387 -1.65 -19.35 -16.77
CA SER A 387 -1.36 -18.47 -17.90
C SER A 387 -2.69 -17.95 -18.44
N ARG A 388 -3.17 -16.81 -17.94
CA ARG A 388 -4.41 -16.20 -18.41
C ARG A 388 -4.26 -15.68 -19.83
N HIS A 389 -5.34 -15.71 -20.59
CA HIS A 389 -5.37 -15.08 -21.91
C HIS A 389 -5.26 -13.57 -21.78
N LEU A 390 -4.42 -12.96 -22.64
CA LEU A 390 -4.23 -11.51 -22.71
C LEU A 390 -4.80 -10.98 -24.01
N ALA A 391 -5.62 -9.95 -23.94
CA ALA A 391 -6.12 -9.25 -25.12
C ALA A 391 -6.20 -7.75 -24.83
N GLU A 392 -5.56 -6.94 -25.66
CA GLU A 392 -5.68 -5.49 -25.53
C GLU A 392 -7.14 -5.05 -25.62
N PRO A 393 -7.67 -4.34 -24.61
CA PRO A 393 -9.07 -3.93 -24.61
C PRO A 393 -9.38 -2.97 -25.77
N ALA A 394 -10.46 -3.23 -26.50
CA ALA A 394 -10.86 -2.41 -27.63
C ALA A 394 -11.12 -0.93 -27.26
N TYR A 395 -11.43 -0.65 -25.99
CA TYR A 395 -11.64 0.72 -25.55
C TYR A 395 -10.37 1.58 -25.64
N ILE A 396 -9.17 1.01 -25.51
CA ILE A 396 -7.89 1.76 -25.51
C ILE A 396 -7.73 2.52 -26.84
N ALA A 397 -7.92 1.86 -27.96
CA ALA A 397 -7.86 2.54 -29.26
C ALA A 397 -8.91 3.65 -29.38
N ARG A 398 -10.10 3.45 -28.81
CA ARG A 398 -11.18 4.45 -28.83
C ARG A 398 -10.80 5.67 -27.97
N VAL A 399 -10.44 5.47 -26.71
CA VAL A 399 -10.14 6.60 -25.80
C VAL A 399 -8.89 7.36 -26.24
N ASN A 400 -7.89 6.67 -26.79
CA ASN A 400 -6.66 7.30 -27.28
C ASN A 400 -6.87 8.08 -28.59
N ALA A 401 -7.97 7.83 -29.32
CA ALA A 401 -8.36 8.60 -30.49
C ALA A 401 -9.17 9.86 -30.13
N GLU A 402 -9.63 9.99 -28.89
CA GLU A 402 -10.40 11.16 -28.47
C GLU A 402 -9.50 12.40 -28.37
N VAL A 403 -9.98 13.51 -28.91
CA VAL A 403 -9.31 14.81 -28.81
C VAL A 403 -9.82 15.52 -27.57
N ILE A 404 -8.95 15.70 -26.57
CA ILE A 404 -9.30 16.38 -25.33
C ILE A 404 -9.03 17.88 -25.48
N SER A 405 -10.10 18.64 -25.54
CA SER A 405 -10.05 20.10 -25.74
C SER A 405 -11.05 20.79 -24.82
N PRO A 406 -10.76 20.87 -23.52
CA PRO A 406 -11.64 21.53 -22.56
C PRO A 406 -11.68 23.05 -22.86
N VAL A 407 -12.69 23.73 -22.32
CA VAL A 407 -12.78 25.17 -22.41
C VAL A 407 -11.63 25.80 -21.63
N ILE A 408 -10.78 26.56 -22.32
CA ILE A 408 -9.66 27.28 -21.70
C ILE A 408 -10.14 28.67 -21.27
N PRO A 409 -10.01 29.04 -19.97
CA PRO A 409 -10.33 30.37 -19.46
C PRO A 409 -9.49 31.44 -20.15
N LYS A 410 -10.11 32.56 -20.59
CA LYS A 410 -9.44 33.63 -21.36
C LYS A 410 -9.47 34.98 -20.68
N THR A 411 -10.54 35.27 -19.92
CA THR A 411 -10.69 36.51 -19.19
C THR A 411 -10.23 36.38 -17.75
N ALA A 412 -9.89 37.48 -17.12
CA ALA A 412 -9.52 37.53 -15.70
C ALA A 412 -10.58 36.87 -14.82
N GLN A 413 -11.86 37.10 -15.09
CA GLN A 413 -12.95 36.47 -14.32
C GLN A 413 -13.03 34.96 -14.55
N GLU A 414 -12.93 34.49 -15.79
CA GLU A 414 -12.92 33.04 -16.08
C GLU A 414 -11.73 32.34 -15.44
N ILE A 415 -10.55 32.95 -15.41
CA ILE A 415 -9.35 32.41 -14.74
C ILE A 415 -9.59 32.34 -13.22
N LYS A 416 -10.13 33.40 -12.63
CA LYS A 416 -10.49 33.41 -11.21
C LYS A 416 -11.48 32.29 -10.87
N ASP A 417 -12.54 32.17 -11.66
CA ASP A 417 -13.57 31.14 -11.45
C ASP A 417 -12.98 29.73 -11.59
N ALA A 418 -12.06 29.51 -12.55
CA ALA A 418 -11.37 28.23 -12.72
C ALA A 418 -10.50 27.88 -11.52
N ILE A 419 -9.70 28.82 -10.99
CA ILE A 419 -8.87 28.60 -9.80
C ILE A 419 -9.74 28.22 -8.60
N LEU A 420 -10.82 28.95 -8.36
CA LEU A 420 -11.73 28.70 -7.24
C LEU A 420 -12.48 27.36 -7.39
N LEU A 421 -12.89 27.03 -8.63
CA LEU A 421 -13.53 25.74 -8.93
C LEU A 421 -12.58 24.58 -8.66
N MET A 422 -11.36 24.65 -9.19
CA MET A 422 -10.32 23.62 -8.98
C MET A 422 -10.03 23.44 -7.49
N ALA A 423 -9.82 24.52 -6.75
CA ALA A 423 -9.57 24.48 -5.30
C ALA A 423 -10.72 23.83 -4.50
N ALA A 424 -11.94 23.85 -5.03
CA ALA A 424 -13.14 23.31 -4.37
C ALA A 424 -13.53 21.89 -4.82
N THR A 425 -12.86 21.30 -5.84
CA THR A 425 -13.20 19.95 -6.26
C THR A 425 -12.85 18.92 -5.19
N PRO A 426 -13.60 17.84 -5.02
CA PRO A 426 -13.30 16.82 -4.01
C PRO A 426 -11.89 16.26 -4.08
N ASN A 427 -11.34 16.09 -5.29
CA ASN A 427 -9.98 15.56 -5.48
C ASN A 427 -8.89 16.53 -5.00
N LEU A 428 -9.10 17.84 -5.16
CA LEU A 428 -8.09 18.86 -4.85
C LEU A 428 -8.37 19.66 -3.56
N ALA A 429 -9.58 19.58 -3.02
CA ALA A 429 -9.95 20.27 -1.79
C ALA A 429 -9.18 19.76 -0.57
N ASP A 430 -9.04 20.61 0.43
CA ASP A 430 -8.38 20.29 1.70
C ASP A 430 -8.92 19.00 2.34
N LYS A 431 -8.01 18.10 2.67
CA LYS A 431 -8.30 16.81 3.28
C LYS A 431 -8.22 16.82 4.81
N SER A 432 -8.20 17.98 5.44
CA SER A 432 -8.08 18.10 6.91
C SER A 432 -9.22 17.40 7.67
N TRP A 433 -10.40 17.27 7.05
CA TRP A 433 -11.49 16.46 7.63
C TRP A 433 -11.07 15.01 7.83
N VAL A 434 -10.27 14.45 6.93
CA VAL A 434 -9.69 13.11 7.02
C VAL A 434 -8.51 13.12 8.00
N THR A 435 -7.49 13.91 7.72
CA THR A 435 -6.20 13.85 8.42
C THR A 435 -6.25 14.32 9.87
N ASN A 436 -7.28 15.10 10.29
CA ASN A 436 -7.48 15.50 11.68
C ASN A 436 -8.07 14.37 12.55
N GLN A 437 -8.49 13.25 11.96
CA GLN A 437 -8.89 12.05 12.68
C GLN A 437 -7.73 11.12 13.01
N TYR A 438 -6.54 11.44 12.49
CA TYR A 438 -5.31 10.68 12.67
C TYR A 438 -4.33 11.35 13.62
N ASP A 439 -3.68 10.56 14.46
CA ASP A 439 -2.56 11.00 15.31
C ASP A 439 -1.29 11.12 14.47
N ARG A 440 -1.15 12.23 13.74
CA ARG A 440 -0.05 12.44 12.79
C ARG A 440 1.31 12.64 13.45
N TYR A 441 1.35 13.04 14.71
CA TYR A 441 2.59 13.45 15.41
C TYR A 441 2.84 12.63 16.68
N VAL A 442 2.11 11.56 16.91
CA VAL A 442 2.36 10.65 18.04
C VAL A 442 3.79 10.09 17.95
N GLN A 443 4.41 9.79 19.08
CA GLN A 443 5.84 9.48 19.27
C GLN A 443 6.82 10.66 19.07
N GLY A 444 6.39 11.80 18.52
CA GLY A 444 7.22 12.99 18.39
C GLY A 444 8.34 12.91 17.33
N ASN A 445 8.27 11.94 16.41
CA ASN A 445 9.25 11.72 15.36
C ASN A 445 8.80 12.14 13.96
N THR A 446 7.52 12.48 13.78
CA THR A 446 7.01 12.98 12.50
C THR A 446 7.54 14.38 12.23
N VAL A 447 8.19 14.55 11.09
CA VAL A 447 8.81 15.81 10.65
C VAL A 447 7.91 16.54 9.67
N GLN A 448 7.24 15.79 8.80
CA GLN A 448 6.23 16.26 7.89
C GLN A 448 5.20 15.17 7.61
N SER A 449 3.98 15.58 7.28
CA SER A 449 2.85 14.73 6.96
C SER A 449 1.90 15.49 6.04
N GLN A 450 0.86 14.83 5.50
CA GLN A 450 -0.12 15.53 4.66
C GLN A 450 -0.49 16.92 5.21
N PRO A 451 -0.58 17.94 4.33
CA PRO A 451 -0.60 17.86 2.85
C PRO A 451 0.77 17.91 2.16
N ASP A 452 1.89 17.72 2.87
CA ASP A 452 3.21 17.71 2.22
C ASP A 452 3.32 16.56 1.19
N ASP A 453 4.14 16.69 0.15
CA ASP A 453 4.30 15.73 -0.95
C ASP A 453 4.70 14.33 -0.48
N SER A 454 5.40 14.25 0.65
CA SER A 454 5.77 13.00 1.30
C SER A 454 5.61 13.08 2.82
N GLY A 455 5.35 11.96 3.45
CA GLY A 455 5.50 11.83 4.90
C GLY A 455 6.95 11.62 5.27
N MET A 456 7.42 12.20 6.39
CA MET A 456 8.79 12.03 6.86
C MET A 456 8.85 11.77 8.36
N VAL A 457 9.58 10.75 8.77
CA VAL A 457 9.83 10.42 10.18
C VAL A 457 11.33 10.35 10.47
N ARG A 458 11.72 10.88 11.63
CA ARG A 458 13.06 10.73 12.17
C ARG A 458 13.20 9.34 12.80
N ILE A 459 14.28 8.63 12.50
CA ILE A 459 14.55 7.29 13.03
C ILE A 459 15.67 7.28 14.09
N ASP A 460 16.50 8.29 14.15
CA ASP A 460 17.54 8.43 15.19
C ASP A 460 17.58 9.85 15.76
N GLU A 461 17.47 9.98 17.08
CA GLU A 461 17.40 11.28 17.74
C GLU A 461 18.75 12.01 17.80
N LYS A 462 19.86 11.29 17.76
CA LYS A 462 21.20 11.88 17.91
C LYS A 462 21.73 12.40 16.59
N THR A 463 21.57 11.61 15.54
CA THR A 463 22.07 11.95 14.20
C THR A 463 21.03 12.68 13.35
N HIS A 464 19.74 12.59 13.74
CA HIS A 464 18.59 13.10 13.00
C HIS A 464 18.37 12.42 11.64
N LEU A 465 18.94 11.21 11.48
CA LEU A 465 18.64 10.36 10.32
C LEU A 465 17.13 10.14 10.23
N GLY A 466 16.58 10.19 9.02
CA GLY A 466 15.18 9.96 8.79
C GLY A 466 14.89 9.29 7.46
N VAL A 467 13.62 8.92 7.31
CA VAL A 467 13.08 8.37 6.06
C VAL A 467 11.87 9.17 5.63
N ALA A 468 11.70 9.29 4.32
CA ALA A 468 10.54 9.86 3.67
C ALA A 468 9.81 8.78 2.89
N VAL A 469 8.48 8.84 2.86
CA VAL A 469 7.63 7.90 2.11
C VAL A 469 6.56 8.67 1.35
N ALA A 470 6.33 8.28 0.11
CA ALA A 470 5.25 8.79 -0.71
C ALA A 470 4.53 7.62 -1.40
N THR A 471 3.23 7.77 -1.60
CA THR A 471 2.42 6.86 -2.43
C THR A 471 1.80 7.62 -3.58
N ASP A 472 1.68 6.99 -4.74
CA ASP A 472 1.09 7.60 -5.92
C ASP A 472 0.41 6.59 -6.83
N ALA A 473 -0.62 7.02 -7.55
CA ALA A 473 -1.23 6.31 -8.67
C ALA A 473 -2.14 7.23 -9.48
N ASN A 474 -1.84 7.43 -10.75
CA ASN A 474 -2.75 8.08 -11.69
C ASN A 474 -3.54 7.03 -12.49
N ALA A 475 -4.76 6.75 -12.03
CA ALA A 475 -5.60 5.72 -12.62
C ALA A 475 -6.11 6.08 -14.04
N ASN A 476 -6.29 7.37 -14.34
CA ASN A 476 -6.68 7.82 -15.69
C ASN A 476 -5.58 7.52 -16.72
N TRP A 477 -4.34 7.87 -16.40
CA TRP A 477 -3.23 7.56 -17.30
C TRP A 477 -2.98 6.06 -17.43
N SER A 478 -3.15 5.30 -16.33
CA SER A 478 -3.10 3.84 -16.37
C SER A 478 -4.23 3.22 -17.22
N TYR A 479 -5.40 3.86 -17.26
CA TYR A 479 -6.50 3.45 -18.12
C TYR A 479 -6.23 3.70 -19.61
N PHE A 480 -5.56 4.81 -19.94
CA PHE A 480 -5.18 5.12 -21.34
C PHE A 480 -4.00 4.28 -21.82
N ASN A 481 -3.02 4.06 -20.94
CA ASN A 481 -1.82 3.28 -21.22
C ASN A 481 -1.26 2.71 -19.91
N PRO A 482 -1.55 1.44 -19.56
CA PRO A 482 -1.12 0.85 -18.30
C PRO A 482 0.40 0.83 -18.11
N TYR A 483 1.16 0.68 -19.19
CA TYR A 483 2.63 0.69 -19.17
C TYR A 483 3.18 2.06 -18.77
N GLU A 484 2.74 3.12 -19.45
CA GLU A 484 3.19 4.50 -19.14
C GLU A 484 2.61 4.97 -17.80
N GLY A 485 1.35 4.65 -17.48
CA GLY A 485 0.73 5.01 -16.21
C GLY A 485 1.49 4.48 -15.00
N ALA A 486 2.00 3.24 -15.06
CA ALA A 486 2.82 2.68 -14.00
C ALA A 486 4.17 3.39 -13.84
N LYS A 487 4.82 3.75 -14.96
CA LYS A 487 6.08 4.52 -14.95
C LYS A 487 5.89 5.94 -14.42
N LEU A 488 4.77 6.58 -14.77
CA LEU A 488 4.43 7.92 -14.30
C LEU A 488 4.16 7.95 -12.79
N ALA A 489 3.41 6.98 -12.26
CA ALA A 489 3.18 6.86 -10.82
C ALA A 489 4.49 6.62 -10.05
N LEU A 490 5.39 5.78 -10.58
CA LEU A 490 6.72 5.59 -10.01
C LEU A 490 7.53 6.89 -9.98
N ALA A 491 7.54 7.62 -11.10
CA ALA A 491 8.28 8.87 -11.23
C ALA A 491 7.76 9.95 -10.29
N GLU A 492 6.44 10.06 -10.14
CA GLU A 492 5.79 11.02 -9.25
C GLU A 492 6.06 10.69 -7.78
N ALA A 493 5.88 9.45 -7.34
CA ALA A 493 6.22 9.05 -5.99
C ALA A 493 7.70 9.31 -5.64
N ALA A 494 8.62 9.04 -6.58
CA ALA A 494 10.05 9.31 -6.38
C ALA A 494 10.35 10.83 -6.37
N ARG A 495 9.65 11.64 -7.18
CA ARG A 495 9.76 13.10 -7.18
C ARG A 495 9.25 13.68 -5.86
N ASN A 496 8.15 13.17 -5.33
CA ASN A 496 7.58 13.58 -4.04
C ASN A 496 8.53 13.35 -2.87
N ILE A 497 9.31 12.28 -2.91
CA ILE A 497 10.42 12.07 -1.96
C ILE A 497 11.50 13.16 -2.12
N ALA A 498 11.84 13.48 -3.37
CA ALA A 498 12.93 14.40 -3.67
C ALA A 498 12.57 15.87 -3.43
N THR A 499 11.30 16.29 -3.51
CA THR A 499 10.87 17.66 -3.15
C THR A 499 11.23 17.98 -1.71
N ALA A 500 11.09 17.02 -0.78
CA ALA A 500 11.56 17.15 0.60
C ALA A 500 13.10 17.08 0.75
N GLY A 501 13.82 16.76 -0.34
CA GLY A 501 15.27 16.61 -0.37
C GLY A 501 15.79 15.26 0.10
N ALA A 502 14.92 14.25 0.28
CA ALA A 502 15.32 12.86 0.53
C ALA A 502 15.72 12.16 -0.77
N ILE A 503 16.54 11.13 -0.66
CA ILE A 503 17.02 10.34 -1.80
C ILE A 503 16.13 9.10 -1.93
N PRO A 504 15.38 8.93 -3.05
CA PRO A 504 14.60 7.71 -3.31
C PRO A 504 15.51 6.46 -3.25
N LEU A 505 15.03 5.40 -2.60
CA LEU A 505 15.86 4.24 -2.25
C LEU A 505 15.26 2.90 -2.70
N ALA A 506 13.95 2.70 -2.54
CA ALA A 506 13.29 1.44 -2.82
C ALA A 506 11.79 1.62 -3.08
N VAL A 507 11.16 0.60 -3.67
CA VAL A 507 9.78 0.60 -4.13
C VAL A 507 9.00 -0.56 -3.55
N THR A 508 7.78 -0.30 -3.08
CA THR A 508 6.72 -1.29 -2.86
C THR A 508 5.51 -0.94 -3.74
N ASN A 509 4.60 -1.88 -3.97
CA ASN A 509 3.43 -1.59 -4.81
C ASN A 509 2.19 -2.37 -4.35
N CYS A 510 1.00 -1.81 -4.60
CA CYS A 510 -0.28 -2.49 -4.48
C CYS A 510 -1.03 -2.37 -5.79
N LEU A 511 -1.15 -3.48 -6.51
CA LEU A 511 -1.69 -3.54 -7.86
C LEU A 511 -3.17 -3.91 -7.83
N ASN A 512 -4.06 -2.90 -7.96
CA ASN A 512 -5.51 -3.08 -7.87
C ASN A 512 -6.13 -3.13 -9.27
N PHE A 513 -6.80 -4.25 -9.59
CA PHE A 513 -7.40 -4.54 -10.90
C PHE A 513 -8.75 -5.24 -10.77
N GLY A 514 -9.53 -5.26 -11.84
CA GLY A 514 -10.75 -6.02 -11.97
C GLY A 514 -10.54 -7.55 -11.96
N SER A 515 -11.47 -8.31 -12.52
CA SER A 515 -11.39 -9.77 -12.55
C SER A 515 -10.24 -10.27 -13.44
N PRO A 516 -9.37 -11.17 -12.94
CA PRO A 516 -8.29 -11.78 -13.73
C PRO A 516 -8.83 -12.79 -14.78
N GLU A 517 -10.12 -13.05 -14.81
CA GLU A 517 -10.76 -13.88 -15.81
C GLU A 517 -11.11 -13.09 -17.09
N ASP A 518 -11.11 -11.74 -17.01
CA ASP A 518 -11.21 -10.85 -18.16
C ASP A 518 -9.85 -10.70 -18.86
N PRO A 519 -9.73 -11.09 -20.15
CA PRO A 519 -8.48 -10.96 -20.90
C PRO A 519 -7.97 -9.53 -21.02
N GLY A 520 -8.87 -8.54 -21.01
CA GLY A 520 -8.52 -7.12 -21.06
C GLY A 520 -7.92 -6.64 -19.75
N VAL A 521 -8.50 -7.03 -18.62
CA VAL A 521 -7.94 -6.73 -17.28
C VAL A 521 -6.56 -7.38 -17.13
N MET A 522 -6.39 -8.61 -17.55
CA MET A 522 -5.09 -9.27 -17.49
C MET A 522 -4.05 -8.65 -18.42
N TRP A 523 -4.46 -8.13 -19.57
CA TRP A 523 -3.56 -7.36 -20.42
C TRP A 523 -3.13 -6.05 -19.74
N GLN A 524 -4.06 -5.30 -19.14
CA GLN A 524 -3.75 -4.11 -18.35
C GLN A 524 -2.76 -4.42 -17.22
N PHE A 525 -3.00 -5.50 -16.48
CA PHE A 525 -2.11 -5.97 -15.42
C PHE A 525 -0.71 -6.30 -15.93
N ALA A 526 -0.60 -7.07 -17.00
CA ALA A 526 0.66 -7.47 -17.60
C ALA A 526 1.49 -6.26 -18.07
N GLU A 527 0.84 -5.27 -18.72
CA GLU A 527 1.47 -4.04 -19.17
C GLU A 527 1.88 -3.13 -18.00
N THR A 528 1.07 -3.06 -16.96
CA THR A 528 1.41 -2.33 -15.71
C THR A 528 2.66 -2.92 -15.06
N VAL A 529 2.71 -4.25 -14.87
CA VAL A 529 3.88 -4.92 -14.28
C VAL A 529 5.11 -4.72 -15.14
N ARG A 530 4.97 -4.79 -16.47
CA ARG A 530 6.07 -4.54 -17.41
C ARG A 530 6.58 -3.10 -17.29
N GLY A 531 5.67 -2.12 -17.27
CA GLY A 531 6.00 -0.70 -17.13
C GLY A 531 6.70 -0.38 -15.82
N LEU A 532 6.18 -0.92 -14.71
CA LEU A 532 6.78 -0.72 -13.39
C LEU A 532 8.17 -1.38 -13.30
N ALA A 533 8.33 -2.61 -13.80
CA ALA A 533 9.62 -3.30 -13.77
C ALA A 533 10.68 -2.61 -14.64
N ASP A 534 10.31 -2.12 -15.83
CA ASP A 534 11.19 -1.35 -16.70
C ASP A 534 11.53 0.01 -16.06
N GLY A 535 10.55 0.70 -15.48
CA GLY A 535 10.75 1.96 -14.78
C GLY A 535 11.67 1.84 -13.56
N CYS A 536 11.49 0.82 -12.74
CA CYS A 536 12.36 0.54 -11.60
C CYS A 536 13.80 0.25 -12.03
N LEU A 537 13.96 -0.54 -13.09
CA LEU A 537 15.29 -0.85 -13.66
C LEU A 537 15.96 0.44 -14.18
N GLU A 538 15.24 1.29 -14.92
CA GLU A 538 15.76 2.53 -15.49
C GLU A 538 16.13 3.55 -14.40
N MET A 539 15.28 3.68 -13.36
CA MET A 539 15.53 4.61 -12.24
C MET A 539 16.51 4.07 -11.20
N GLY A 540 16.89 2.79 -11.28
CA GLY A 540 17.79 2.15 -10.32
C GLY A 540 17.17 1.94 -8.94
N LEU A 541 15.84 1.76 -8.85
CA LEU A 541 15.10 1.59 -7.62
C LEU A 541 14.65 0.12 -7.46
N PRO A 542 15.17 -0.65 -6.50
CA PRO A 542 14.77 -2.03 -6.29
C PRO A 542 13.34 -2.13 -5.77
N VAL A 543 12.58 -3.11 -6.28
CA VAL A 543 11.29 -3.51 -5.73
C VAL A 543 11.53 -4.44 -4.54
N THR A 544 11.01 -4.09 -3.38
CA THR A 544 11.19 -4.86 -2.14
C THR A 544 10.08 -5.87 -1.89
N GLY A 545 8.91 -5.62 -2.45
CA GLY A 545 7.72 -6.43 -2.28
C GLY A 545 6.49 -5.71 -2.77
N GLY A 546 5.32 -6.27 -2.55
CA GLY A 546 4.05 -5.67 -2.93
C GLY A 546 2.87 -6.62 -2.71
N ASN A 547 1.70 -6.17 -3.18
CA ASN A 547 0.44 -6.90 -3.10
C ASN A 547 -0.28 -6.81 -4.45
N VAL A 548 -1.05 -7.83 -4.79
CA VAL A 548 -1.98 -7.82 -5.93
C VAL A 548 -3.39 -8.00 -5.42
N SER A 549 -4.27 -7.08 -5.79
CA SER A 549 -5.69 -7.12 -5.51
C SER A 549 -6.48 -7.22 -6.81
N PHE A 550 -7.06 -8.38 -7.05
CA PHE A 550 -7.96 -8.64 -8.16
C PHE A 550 -9.44 -8.61 -7.74
N TYR A 551 -10.32 -8.79 -8.69
CA TYR A 551 -11.78 -8.81 -8.53
C TYR A 551 -12.38 -7.48 -8.06
N ASN A 552 -11.63 -6.37 -8.18
CA ASN A 552 -12.16 -5.05 -7.84
C ASN A 552 -13.11 -4.57 -8.95
N GLN A 553 -14.36 -5.00 -8.85
CA GLN A 553 -15.42 -4.61 -9.78
C GLN A 553 -16.81 -4.76 -9.15
N THR A 554 -17.76 -3.98 -9.64
CA THR A 554 -19.17 -4.06 -9.25
C THR A 554 -19.99 -4.50 -10.45
N GLY A 555 -20.50 -5.73 -10.41
CA GLY A 555 -21.11 -6.37 -11.58
C GLY A 555 -20.11 -6.51 -12.73
N GLU A 556 -20.40 -5.90 -13.87
CA GLU A 556 -19.52 -5.91 -15.06
C GLU A 556 -18.57 -4.71 -15.13
N VAL A 557 -18.66 -3.77 -14.18
CA VAL A 557 -17.85 -2.55 -14.16
C VAL A 557 -16.61 -2.76 -13.31
N ALA A 558 -15.47 -2.96 -13.97
CA ALA A 558 -14.17 -3.00 -13.31
C ALA A 558 -13.74 -1.58 -12.90
N ILE A 559 -12.96 -1.47 -11.82
CA ILE A 559 -12.25 -0.23 -11.49
C ILE A 559 -11.28 0.16 -12.60
N LEU A 560 -10.85 1.40 -12.62
CA LEU A 560 -9.68 1.78 -13.42
C LEU A 560 -8.44 0.99 -12.94
N PRO A 561 -7.50 0.63 -13.85
CA PRO A 561 -6.22 0.06 -13.45
C PRO A 561 -5.52 1.00 -12.46
N THR A 562 -5.33 0.54 -11.23
CA THR A 562 -4.83 1.39 -10.15
C THR A 562 -3.61 0.78 -9.48
N PRO A 563 -2.42 0.90 -10.11
CA PRO A 563 -1.17 0.54 -9.47
C PRO A 563 -0.78 1.63 -8.47
N VAL A 564 -0.95 1.37 -7.18
CA VAL A 564 -0.46 2.26 -6.12
C VAL A 564 1.00 1.93 -5.87
N ILE A 565 1.87 2.91 -6.11
CA ILE A 565 3.32 2.77 -5.97
C ILE A 565 3.76 3.50 -4.70
N GLY A 566 4.43 2.79 -3.80
CA GLY A 566 5.06 3.37 -2.62
C GLY A 566 6.56 3.50 -2.82
N VAL A 567 7.13 4.68 -2.61
CA VAL A 567 8.57 4.91 -2.64
C VAL A 567 9.06 5.32 -1.26
N LEU A 568 10.11 4.64 -0.80
CA LEU A 568 10.87 5.00 0.40
C LEU A 568 12.13 5.75 -0.02
N GLY A 569 12.43 6.83 0.70
CA GLY A 569 13.69 7.56 0.56
C GLY A 569 14.37 7.82 1.91
N VAL A 570 15.65 8.16 1.87
CA VAL A 570 16.48 8.44 3.04
C VAL A 570 16.95 9.88 3.05
N ILE A 571 17.01 10.47 4.24
CA ILE A 571 17.59 11.79 4.48
C ILE A 571 18.54 11.71 5.67
N ASP A 572 19.74 12.22 5.50
CA ASP A 572 20.82 12.18 6.49
C ASP A 572 20.54 13.03 7.74
N ASP A 573 19.81 14.12 7.58
CA ASP A 573 19.38 15.00 8.67
C ASP A 573 18.03 15.64 8.32
N VAL A 574 16.96 15.19 8.99
CA VAL A 574 15.58 15.68 8.76
C VAL A 574 15.41 17.19 8.99
N ARG A 575 16.29 17.83 9.74
CA ARG A 575 16.25 19.28 10.00
C ARG A 575 16.63 20.10 8.76
N THR A 576 17.27 19.46 7.78
CA THR A 576 17.74 20.08 6.54
C THR A 576 16.75 19.91 5.38
N ARG A 577 15.59 19.30 5.64
CA ARG A 577 14.59 19.08 4.59
C ARG A 577 14.16 20.37 3.90
N THR A 578 13.72 20.26 2.68
CA THR A 578 13.05 21.35 1.98
C THR A 578 11.55 21.30 2.29
N PRO A 579 10.94 22.34 2.88
CA PRO A 579 9.49 22.40 3.09
C PRO A 579 8.72 22.48 1.77
N MET A 580 7.48 21.98 1.74
CA MET A 580 6.58 22.12 0.59
C MET A 580 6.21 23.60 0.30
N SER A 581 6.08 24.42 1.33
CA SER A 581 5.58 25.79 1.21
C SER A 581 6.55 26.82 1.80
N PHE A 582 6.45 28.05 1.32
CA PHE A 582 7.19 29.19 1.82
C PHE A 582 6.48 29.87 3.01
N ASP A 583 7.26 30.42 3.92
CA ASP A 583 6.81 31.01 5.20
C ASP A 583 6.99 32.53 5.27
N ARG A 584 7.52 33.18 4.22
CA ARG A 584 7.83 34.62 4.20
C ARG A 584 7.72 35.23 2.81
N ALA A 585 7.59 36.54 2.80
CA ALA A 585 7.62 37.37 1.59
C ALA A 585 9.04 37.58 1.05
N GLY A 586 9.14 37.96 -0.22
CA GLY A 586 10.38 38.36 -0.89
C GLY A 586 11.21 37.18 -1.42
N LEU A 587 10.64 36.00 -1.52
CA LEU A 587 11.28 34.87 -2.22
C LEU A 587 10.92 34.90 -3.69
N GLU A 588 11.88 34.53 -4.54
CA GLU A 588 11.69 34.34 -5.98
C GLU A 588 11.06 32.97 -6.24
N LEU A 589 10.01 32.93 -7.04
CA LEU A 589 9.32 31.71 -7.45
C LEU A 589 9.74 31.28 -8.85
N TYR A 590 10.10 30.02 -9.00
CA TYR A 590 10.46 29.42 -10.28
C TYR A 590 9.68 28.14 -10.53
N LEU A 591 9.26 27.95 -11.78
CA LEU A 591 8.80 26.65 -12.29
C LEU A 591 9.97 25.94 -12.98
N ILE A 592 10.30 24.76 -12.49
CA ILE A 592 11.29 23.86 -13.08
C ILE A 592 10.54 22.80 -13.88
N GLY A 593 10.96 22.54 -15.11
CA GLY A 593 10.33 21.63 -16.04
C GLY A 593 9.57 22.33 -17.16
N ALA A 594 9.28 21.62 -18.24
CA ALA A 594 8.52 22.14 -19.39
C ALA A 594 7.02 21.81 -19.23
N SER A 595 6.18 22.74 -19.62
CA SER A 595 4.74 22.50 -19.81
C SER A 595 4.47 22.07 -21.25
N ASP A 596 3.44 21.27 -21.45
CA ASP A 596 2.82 20.95 -22.73
C ASP A 596 1.37 21.47 -22.77
N GLU A 597 0.60 21.04 -23.77
CA GLU A 597 -0.80 21.42 -23.94
C GLU A 597 -1.74 20.21 -23.79
N ASN A 598 -1.26 19.10 -23.20
CA ASN A 598 -2.02 17.86 -23.07
C ASN A 598 -2.90 17.87 -21.80
N PHE A 599 -4.21 17.89 -21.99
CA PHE A 599 -5.21 17.79 -20.92
C PHE A 599 -5.72 16.36 -20.69
N SER A 600 -5.18 15.36 -21.38
CA SER A 600 -5.64 13.97 -21.25
C SER A 600 -5.48 13.45 -19.82
N GLY A 601 -6.59 13.06 -19.21
CA GLY A 601 -6.61 12.55 -17.84
C GLY A 601 -6.51 13.60 -16.74
N SER A 602 -6.49 14.91 -17.09
CA SER A 602 -6.44 15.99 -16.09
C SER A 602 -7.78 16.19 -15.37
N GLU A 603 -7.73 16.71 -14.17
CA GLU A 603 -8.92 17.10 -13.38
C GLU A 603 -9.76 18.14 -14.14
N TRP A 604 -9.13 19.09 -14.84
CA TRP A 604 -9.84 20.09 -15.63
C TRP A 604 -10.66 19.46 -16.78
N ALA A 605 -10.09 18.49 -17.48
CA ALA A 605 -10.81 17.75 -18.52
C ALA A 605 -11.96 16.92 -17.91
N TYR A 606 -11.72 16.28 -16.77
CA TYR A 606 -12.72 15.51 -16.05
C TYR A 606 -13.94 16.35 -15.64
N LEU A 607 -13.70 17.55 -15.10
CA LEU A 607 -14.76 18.50 -14.74
C LEU A 607 -15.61 18.96 -15.93
N HIS A 608 -15.07 18.85 -17.16
CA HIS A 608 -15.78 19.14 -18.42
C HIS A 608 -16.37 17.87 -19.07
N GLY A 609 -16.44 16.75 -18.34
CA GLY A 609 -17.01 15.50 -18.84
C GLY A 609 -16.14 14.82 -19.90
N MET A 610 -14.87 15.15 -20.00
CA MET A 610 -13.92 14.58 -20.96
C MET A 610 -13.03 13.54 -20.27
N ARG A 611 -13.15 12.29 -20.71
CA ARG A 611 -12.36 11.19 -20.18
C ARG A 611 -11.77 10.39 -21.33
N GLY A 612 -10.63 10.77 -21.81
CA GLY A 612 -9.95 10.14 -22.93
C GLY A 612 -8.64 10.83 -23.25
N GLY A 613 -8.12 10.61 -24.46
CA GLY A 613 -6.84 11.10 -24.92
C GLY A 613 -5.70 10.14 -24.65
N GLN A 614 -4.49 10.61 -24.73
CA GLN A 614 -3.26 9.83 -24.59
C GLN A 614 -2.56 10.14 -23.28
N ALA A 615 -2.15 9.10 -22.56
CA ALA A 615 -1.28 9.27 -21.40
C ALA A 615 0.04 9.96 -21.84
N PRO A 616 0.62 10.84 -21.03
CA PRO A 616 1.97 11.31 -21.25
C PRO A 616 2.95 10.14 -21.33
N ILE A 617 4.02 10.30 -22.11
CA ILE A 617 5.13 9.34 -22.11
C ILE A 617 6.06 9.70 -20.96
N ALA A 618 6.39 8.74 -20.13
CA ALA A 618 7.28 8.94 -18.98
C ALA A 618 8.73 9.12 -19.44
N ASP A 619 9.26 10.33 -19.32
CA ASP A 619 10.68 10.63 -19.54
C ASP A 619 11.45 10.45 -18.21
N LEU A 620 11.80 9.21 -17.90
CA LEU A 620 12.46 8.87 -16.63
C LEU A 620 13.87 9.43 -16.52
N GLN A 621 14.56 9.70 -17.61
CA GLN A 621 15.88 10.33 -17.59
C GLN A 621 15.78 11.80 -17.13
N ARG A 622 14.73 12.48 -17.59
CA ARG A 622 14.43 13.84 -17.16
C ARG A 622 13.99 13.86 -15.70
N GLU A 623 13.13 12.91 -15.28
CA GLU A 623 12.71 12.76 -13.88
C GLU A 623 13.91 12.52 -12.95
N MET A 624 14.81 11.62 -13.30
CA MET A 624 16.04 11.39 -12.53
C MET A 624 16.93 12.64 -12.45
N SER A 625 16.99 13.42 -13.51
CA SER A 625 17.73 14.69 -13.51
C SER A 625 17.09 15.71 -12.58
N LEU A 626 15.76 15.80 -12.58
CA LEU A 626 14.99 16.65 -11.66
C LEU A 626 15.15 16.18 -10.19
N ILE A 627 15.03 14.89 -9.91
CA ILE A 627 15.26 14.30 -8.58
C ILE A 627 16.66 14.67 -8.05
N LYS A 628 17.70 14.51 -8.88
CA LYS A 628 19.07 14.89 -8.51
C LYS A 628 19.20 16.39 -8.21
N LEU A 629 18.53 17.24 -9.02
CA LEU A 629 18.49 18.68 -8.78
C LEU A 629 17.82 19.02 -7.44
N LEU A 630 16.70 18.39 -7.12
CA LEU A 630 15.97 18.64 -5.88
C LEU A 630 16.80 18.24 -4.63
N VAL A 631 17.40 17.07 -4.65
CA VAL A 631 18.31 16.61 -3.59
C VAL A 631 19.53 17.52 -3.44
N LYS A 632 20.13 17.93 -4.58
CA LYS A 632 21.25 18.89 -4.59
C LYS A 632 20.83 20.26 -4.04
N GLY A 633 19.65 20.73 -4.43
CA GLY A 633 19.09 22.00 -3.98
C GLY A 633 18.93 22.09 -2.46
N ARG A 634 18.49 21.00 -1.82
CA ARG A 634 18.48 20.86 -0.35
C ARG A 634 19.92 20.92 0.21
N THR A 635 20.81 20.06 -0.31
CA THR A 635 22.17 19.91 0.20
C THR A 635 22.97 21.22 0.14
N GLU A 636 22.82 21.97 -0.96
CA GLU A 636 23.48 23.27 -1.18
C GLU A 636 22.65 24.45 -0.64
N LYS A 637 21.52 24.19 0.02
CA LYS A 637 20.60 25.18 0.59
C LYS A 637 20.19 26.23 -0.47
N ILE A 638 19.85 25.77 -1.66
CA ILE A 638 19.34 26.61 -2.75
C ILE A 638 17.86 26.90 -2.52
N PHE A 639 17.08 25.85 -2.20
CA PHE A 639 15.64 25.95 -2.04
C PHE A 639 15.24 26.34 -0.62
N THR A 640 14.29 27.26 -0.52
CA THR A 640 13.54 27.58 0.70
C THR A 640 12.28 26.71 0.77
N ALA A 641 11.65 26.47 -0.36
CA ALA A 641 10.52 25.55 -0.50
C ALA A 641 10.54 24.88 -1.88
N ALA A 642 9.93 23.70 -1.98
CA ALA A 642 9.71 22.97 -3.22
C ALA A 642 8.43 22.17 -3.12
N HIS A 643 7.61 22.21 -4.18
CA HIS A 643 6.36 21.46 -4.28
C HIS A 643 6.18 20.97 -5.71
N ASP A 644 5.81 19.71 -5.89
CA ASP A 644 5.62 19.15 -7.22
C ASP A 644 4.34 19.68 -7.91
N LEU A 645 4.23 19.45 -9.21
CA LEU A 645 3.00 19.62 -9.96
C LEU A 645 2.48 18.25 -10.36
N SER A 646 1.32 17.92 -9.86
CA SER A 646 0.59 16.68 -10.14
C SER A 646 -0.87 17.01 -10.52
N GLN A 647 -1.83 16.28 -9.99
CA GLN A 647 -3.26 16.53 -10.22
C GLN A 647 -3.64 17.96 -9.85
N GLY A 648 -4.38 18.63 -10.73
CA GLY A 648 -4.74 20.05 -10.60
C GLY A 648 -3.69 21.03 -11.08
N GLY A 649 -2.52 20.57 -11.51
CA GLY A 649 -1.46 21.34 -12.14
C GLY A 649 -0.97 22.51 -11.26
N LEU A 650 -0.55 23.61 -11.91
CA LEU A 650 -0.01 24.77 -11.20
C LEU A 650 -1.04 25.45 -10.27
N THR A 651 -2.32 25.30 -10.57
CA THR A 651 -3.41 25.83 -9.73
C THR A 651 -3.42 25.18 -8.34
N ALA A 652 -3.37 23.84 -8.27
CA ALA A 652 -3.34 23.13 -6.99
C ALA A 652 -2.05 23.46 -6.23
N THR A 653 -0.89 23.32 -6.87
CA THR A 653 0.43 23.61 -6.28
C THR A 653 0.49 25.02 -5.66
N LEU A 654 0.08 26.06 -6.38
CA LEU A 654 0.10 27.42 -5.85
C LEU A 654 -0.93 27.61 -4.72
N THR A 655 -2.12 27.02 -4.84
CA THR A 655 -3.15 27.08 -3.79
C THR A 655 -2.61 26.55 -2.47
N GLU A 656 -2.00 25.38 -2.48
CA GLU A 656 -1.43 24.75 -1.29
C GLU A 656 -0.26 25.54 -0.71
N MET A 657 0.67 26.00 -1.58
CA MET A 657 1.82 26.78 -1.14
C MET A 657 1.41 28.11 -0.47
N VAL A 658 0.47 28.88 -1.01
CA VAL A 658 0.09 30.16 -0.43
C VAL A 658 -0.79 30.01 0.81
N LEU A 659 -1.60 28.95 0.89
CA LEU A 659 -2.52 28.73 2.00
C LEU A 659 -1.84 28.16 3.24
N ARG A 660 -0.72 27.44 3.11
CA ARG A 660 -0.05 26.75 4.23
C ARG A 660 0.36 27.71 5.35
N HIS A 661 1.01 28.83 5.01
CA HIS A 661 1.52 29.81 5.95
C HIS A 661 0.87 31.19 5.81
N ASN A 662 -0.20 31.33 5.03
CA ASN A 662 -0.87 32.60 4.75
C ASN A 662 0.05 33.67 4.15
N VAL A 663 0.90 33.26 3.23
CA VAL A 663 1.78 34.17 2.48
C VAL A 663 1.34 34.12 1.02
N GLY A 664 0.93 35.27 0.48
CA GLY A 664 0.49 35.37 -0.91
C GLY A 664 1.64 35.27 -1.91
N ALA A 665 1.30 35.33 -3.18
CA ALA A 665 2.27 35.35 -4.29
C ALA A 665 1.75 36.20 -5.44
N THR A 666 2.65 36.89 -6.12
CA THR A 666 2.35 37.60 -7.37
C THR A 666 3.17 36.95 -8.48
N ILE A 667 2.48 36.38 -9.47
CA ILE A 667 3.10 35.67 -10.58
C ILE A 667 2.66 36.24 -11.92
N THR A 668 3.54 36.12 -12.90
CA THR A 668 3.28 36.43 -14.30
C THR A 668 3.42 35.16 -15.12
N LEU A 669 2.36 34.78 -15.83
CA LEU A 669 2.28 33.52 -16.55
C LEU A 669 1.70 33.76 -17.95
N GLU A 670 2.47 33.42 -18.98
CA GLU A 670 1.97 33.41 -20.36
C GLU A 670 0.87 32.33 -20.48
N ASN A 671 -0.16 32.61 -21.31
CA ASN A 671 -1.29 31.69 -21.50
C ASN A 671 -1.83 31.13 -20.17
N ALA A 672 -2.07 32.02 -19.20
CA ALA A 672 -2.40 31.64 -17.83
C ALA A 672 -3.55 30.61 -17.74
N GLY A 673 -4.63 30.79 -18.52
CA GLY A 673 -5.75 29.85 -18.53
C GLY A 673 -5.38 28.42 -18.91
N MET A 674 -4.32 28.21 -19.69
CA MET A 674 -3.81 26.89 -20.03
C MET A 674 -2.78 26.41 -19.00
N ASN A 675 -1.72 27.21 -18.78
CA ASN A 675 -0.57 26.80 -17.98
C ASN A 675 -0.88 26.59 -16.49
N LEU A 676 -1.98 27.16 -15.98
CA LEU A 676 -2.50 26.90 -14.64
C LEU A 676 -3.10 25.50 -14.50
N LEU A 677 -3.71 24.97 -15.56
CA LEU A 677 -4.64 23.84 -15.51
C LEU A 677 -4.09 22.55 -16.14
N VAL A 678 -3.02 22.66 -16.93
CA VAL A 678 -2.38 21.49 -17.54
C VAL A 678 -1.58 20.71 -16.50
N GLU A 679 -1.62 19.37 -16.59
CA GLU A 679 -1.01 18.45 -15.62
C GLU A 679 0.21 17.72 -16.22
N THR A 680 1.09 18.45 -16.90
CA THR A 680 2.32 17.86 -17.48
C THR A 680 3.21 17.30 -16.37
N PRO A 681 3.63 16.02 -16.42
CA PRO A 681 4.53 15.42 -15.43
C PRO A 681 5.93 16.07 -15.39
N GLY A 682 6.67 15.85 -14.33
CA GLY A 682 8.08 16.26 -14.22
C GLY A 682 8.26 17.75 -14.04
N ARG A 683 7.38 18.40 -13.28
CA ARG A 683 7.47 19.84 -12.95
C ARG A 683 7.43 20.08 -11.45
N VAL A 684 8.13 21.11 -11.00
CA VAL A 684 8.19 21.51 -9.58
C VAL A 684 8.21 23.03 -9.47
N VAL A 685 7.43 23.60 -8.55
CA VAL A 685 7.57 25.00 -8.13
C VAL A 685 8.56 25.06 -6.97
N VAL A 686 9.54 25.97 -7.10
CA VAL A 686 10.51 26.24 -6.01
C VAL A 686 10.47 27.70 -5.60
N ALA A 687 10.63 27.95 -4.30
CA ALA A 687 10.84 29.26 -3.73
C ALA A 687 12.30 29.38 -3.26
N ILE A 688 12.96 30.48 -3.65
CA ILE A 688 14.38 30.69 -3.32
C ILE A 688 14.63 32.13 -2.89
N GLU A 689 15.70 32.36 -2.15
CA GLU A 689 16.19 33.72 -1.91
C GLU A 689 16.77 34.32 -3.21
N ALA A 690 16.62 35.63 -3.42
CA ALA A 690 17.17 36.32 -4.59
C ALA A 690 18.69 36.11 -4.75
N SER A 691 19.42 35.98 -3.64
CA SER A 691 20.84 35.65 -3.62
C SER A 691 21.19 34.28 -4.21
N LYS A 692 20.24 33.37 -4.31
CA LYS A 692 20.40 31.98 -4.77
C LYS A 692 20.05 31.78 -6.27
N VAL A 693 19.55 32.82 -6.96
CA VAL A 693 19.16 32.74 -8.38
C VAL A 693 20.30 32.25 -9.28
N ALA A 694 21.50 32.74 -9.06
CA ALA A 694 22.67 32.32 -9.85
C ALA A 694 23.02 30.84 -9.59
N ALA A 695 22.90 30.38 -8.34
CA ALA A 695 23.14 28.99 -7.99
C ALA A 695 22.06 28.06 -8.59
N LEU A 696 20.78 28.46 -8.55
CA LEU A 696 19.69 27.74 -9.18
C LEU A 696 19.95 27.57 -10.69
N LYS A 697 20.21 28.67 -11.41
CA LYS A 697 20.49 28.63 -12.86
C LYS A 697 21.68 27.75 -13.23
N ALA A 698 22.72 27.72 -12.37
CA ALA A 698 23.86 26.84 -12.57
C ALA A 698 23.53 25.36 -12.29
N ALA A 699 22.62 25.10 -11.33
CA ALA A 699 22.24 23.73 -10.95
C ALA A 699 21.26 23.09 -11.91
N THR A 700 20.34 23.85 -12.52
CA THR A 700 19.32 23.33 -13.45
C THR A 700 19.90 22.84 -14.77
N GLY A 701 21.05 23.38 -15.23
CA GLY A 701 21.64 22.97 -16.51
C GLY A 701 20.65 23.17 -17.67
N ASP A 702 20.35 22.08 -18.40
CA ASP A 702 19.42 22.08 -19.53
C ASP A 702 17.94 21.89 -19.14
N ILE A 703 17.63 21.72 -17.86
CA ILE A 703 16.25 21.60 -17.40
C ILE A 703 15.56 22.96 -17.54
N PRO A 704 14.40 23.04 -18.22
CA PRO A 704 13.67 24.30 -18.38
C PRO A 704 13.41 24.98 -17.05
N LEU A 705 13.65 26.28 -16.99
CA LEU A 705 13.51 27.10 -15.78
C LEU A 705 12.78 28.41 -16.14
N ASN A 706 11.58 28.59 -15.58
CA ASN A 706 10.75 29.76 -15.81
C ASN A 706 10.58 30.53 -14.49
N HIS A 707 10.94 31.82 -14.50
CA HIS A 707 10.66 32.71 -13.39
C HIS A 707 9.15 33.02 -13.36
N LEU A 708 8.50 32.71 -12.27
CA LEU A 708 7.07 32.96 -12.10
C LEU A 708 6.80 34.31 -11.46
N GLY A 709 7.55 34.73 -10.46
CA GLY A 709 7.32 35.96 -9.73
C GLY A 709 7.86 35.88 -8.29
N THR A 710 7.17 36.50 -7.34
CA THR A 710 7.64 36.62 -5.95
C THR A 710 6.56 36.34 -4.92
N THR A 711 6.98 35.88 -3.74
CA THR A 711 6.08 35.68 -2.58
C THR A 711 5.81 36.98 -1.84
N GLY A 712 4.60 37.15 -1.31
CA GLY A 712 4.21 38.28 -0.46
C GLY A 712 2.74 38.67 -0.61
N GLY A 713 2.29 39.50 0.28
CA GLY A 713 0.89 39.96 0.33
C GLY A 713 -0.06 38.91 0.95
N ASP A 714 -1.34 39.22 0.83
CA ASP A 714 -2.49 38.43 1.37
C ASP A 714 -3.42 37.91 0.26
N ALA A 715 -2.88 37.82 -0.96
CA ALA A 715 -3.58 37.33 -2.15
C ALA A 715 -2.69 36.46 -3.02
N LEU A 716 -3.30 35.58 -3.81
CA LEU A 716 -2.69 34.97 -5.00
C LEU A 716 -3.05 35.88 -6.19
N VAL A 717 -2.02 36.48 -6.79
CA VAL A 717 -2.16 37.35 -7.96
C VAL A 717 -1.53 36.64 -9.17
N VAL A 718 -2.32 36.38 -10.20
CA VAL A 718 -1.88 35.80 -11.47
C VAL A 718 -2.15 36.81 -12.58
N ASN A 719 -1.11 37.44 -13.10
CA ASN A 719 -1.23 38.57 -14.05
C ASN A 719 -2.10 39.69 -13.42
N ASP A 720 -3.30 39.90 -13.95
CA ASP A 720 -4.31 40.86 -13.47
C ASP A 720 -5.43 40.25 -12.64
N VAL A 721 -5.34 38.93 -12.33
CA VAL A 721 -6.32 38.21 -11.53
C VAL A 721 -5.87 38.19 -10.07
N GLU A 722 -6.68 38.79 -9.19
CA GLU A 722 -6.43 38.81 -7.75
C GLU A 722 -7.47 37.96 -7.00
N ILE A 723 -7.00 37.04 -6.15
CA ILE A 723 -7.82 36.21 -5.27
C ILE A 723 -7.26 36.35 -3.85
N SER A 724 -8.04 36.88 -2.92
CA SER A 724 -7.60 36.96 -1.53
C SER A 724 -7.40 35.56 -0.94
N LEU A 725 -6.40 35.40 -0.07
CA LEU A 725 -6.17 34.12 0.61
C LEU A 725 -7.41 33.66 1.42
N ALA A 726 -8.22 34.61 1.91
CA ALA A 726 -9.46 34.29 2.61
C ALA A 726 -10.51 33.65 1.66
N GLU A 727 -10.68 34.20 0.45
CA GLU A 727 -11.57 33.67 -0.57
C GLU A 727 -11.11 32.29 -1.05
N LEU A 728 -9.82 32.16 -1.39
CA LEU A 728 -9.20 30.91 -1.82
C LEU A 728 -9.30 29.82 -0.75
N ARG A 729 -9.01 30.16 0.49
CA ARG A 729 -9.14 29.24 1.64
C ARG A 729 -10.59 28.77 1.81
N THR A 730 -11.57 29.66 1.68
CA THR A 730 -12.99 29.30 1.79
C THR A 730 -13.37 28.29 0.71
N ALA A 731 -12.92 28.49 -0.53
CA ALA A 731 -13.14 27.52 -1.61
C ALA A 731 -12.49 26.19 -1.29
N HIS A 732 -11.21 26.19 -0.92
CA HIS A 732 -10.41 25.00 -0.68
C HIS A 732 -10.89 24.15 0.51
N THR A 733 -11.34 24.77 1.63
CA THR A 733 -11.66 24.03 2.86
C THR A 733 -13.13 23.66 3.02
N SER A 734 -14.06 24.23 2.20
CA SER A 734 -15.49 24.06 2.43
C SER A 734 -16.07 22.72 1.98
N THR A 735 -15.42 22.03 1.05
CA THR A 735 -16.00 20.87 0.34
C THR A 735 -16.25 19.68 1.26
N PHE A 736 -15.24 19.23 1.98
CA PHE A 736 -15.38 18.10 2.90
C PHE A 736 -16.32 18.42 4.07
N GLN A 737 -16.28 19.66 4.57
CA GLN A 737 -17.20 20.10 5.62
C GLN A 737 -18.68 20.07 5.17
N LYS A 738 -18.95 20.39 3.91
CA LYS A 738 -20.31 20.29 3.35
C LYS A 738 -20.75 18.86 3.07
N LEU A 739 -19.85 17.99 2.71
CA LEU A 739 -20.14 16.61 2.33
C LEU A 739 -20.23 15.66 3.53
N PHE A 740 -19.40 15.85 4.53
CA PHE A 740 -19.18 14.90 5.62
C PHE A 740 -19.22 15.56 7.03
N GLY A 741 -19.29 16.90 7.13
CA GLY A 741 -19.30 17.66 8.35
C GLY A 741 -20.65 17.68 9.09
#